data_3f0f8929086a628020baa0a85a594658
#
_entry.id   3f0f8929086a628020baa0a85a594658
#
_cell.length_a   1.000
_cell.length_b   1.000
_cell.length_c   1.000
_cell.angle_alpha   90.00
_cell.angle_beta   90.00
_cell.angle_gamma   90.00
#
_symmetry.space_group_name_H-M   'P 1'
#
loop_
_entity.id
_entity.type
_entity.pdbx_description
1 polymer ?
#
loop_
_entity_poly.entity_id
_entity_poly.type
_entity_poly.pdbx_seq_one_letter_code
_entity_poly.pdbx_strand_id
1 'polypeptide(L)'
;MDNLHLYRELEKLLQSSNRFSMDDGTLIKNNIIQSALVLDEELVGILFGNESVRKCFFKEVAGVQVFDKIKFQKFVMNKQFLPDSYTSFKNKIGLAADDGRFITDSSEVVLVWPYKDCMLEGGQTKEDAKRDEIFWNETLAPDEINRLIEPKAFTAFKKYDKDGEHIVEQLDENDNLIIKGNNLLALYSLREKYAERVKLIYIDPPYNTGNDGFGYNDAFNHSSWLTFMKNRLEVARELLSKNGLIFISIDSSRNNANGNIGSPEMSYLNLLMDEIFGRKNFIGILHWKKKKQPSFLSRIAGIMETILVYAKNESYIGKLQLGTTSDTTKRIDNSDNNYSERFIEKGIRFMGEADYIIHKGKYQNKTMTTEFLDDVVIKNGRTQNSFKAIAKYRISQSEIDKFCKEDVLYITAKCSFRRYKTHDEENSGKTITDLLLDWGQNQDATEELRRLFEINDDGKAFDNPKPEQLIANIITVATEPDDIVLDFHLGSGTTAAVAHKLNRRYIGIEQMDYIQSLVLERLQKVIKGEQGGISQVVNWQGGGSFVYCELAKANENFVEQIEVAQDTKDLKKIWVQMQKTGFLSYKIKPKDIDAHFSEFEQMPLENQKRFLIECLDKNLLYIPFADMESSDYSMSEEDIRLTKEFYKK
;
A
#
# COMPACT_ATOMS: atom_id res chain seq x y z
N MET A 1 -41.18 -29.24 1.37
CA MET A 1 -40.28 -30.06 2.23
C MET A 1 -39.31 -29.13 2.94
N ASP A 2 -39.13 -29.36 4.22
CA ASP A 2 -38.16 -28.59 5.00
C ASP A 2 -36.74 -28.90 4.50
N ASN A 3 -35.95 -27.89 4.15
CA ASN A 3 -34.61 -28.07 3.61
C ASN A 3 -33.70 -28.89 4.55
N LEU A 4 -33.95 -28.83 5.85
CA LEU A 4 -33.21 -29.58 6.86
C LEU A 4 -33.49 -31.11 6.78
N HIS A 5 -34.74 -31.50 6.49
CA HIS A 5 -35.08 -32.89 6.28
C HIS A 5 -34.39 -33.47 5.03
N LEU A 6 -34.44 -32.74 3.94
CA LEU A 6 -33.79 -33.11 2.68
C LEU A 6 -32.26 -33.25 2.83
N TYR A 7 -31.63 -32.39 3.64
CA TYR A 7 -30.18 -32.49 3.90
C TYR A 7 -29.84 -33.75 4.69
N ARG A 8 -30.59 -34.07 5.73
CA ARG A 8 -30.38 -35.30 6.52
C ARG A 8 -30.59 -36.59 5.70
N GLU A 9 -31.52 -36.59 4.77
CA GLU A 9 -31.67 -37.67 3.81
C GLU A 9 -30.47 -37.77 2.87
N LEU A 10 -30.04 -36.65 2.32
CA LEU A 10 -28.85 -36.58 1.46
C LEU A 10 -27.58 -37.01 2.19
N GLU A 11 -27.39 -36.57 3.43
CA GLU A 11 -26.26 -36.96 4.27
C GLU A 11 -26.21 -38.50 4.49
N LYS A 12 -27.32 -39.09 4.87
CA LYS A 12 -27.39 -40.55 5.03
C LYS A 12 -27.10 -41.34 3.75
N LEU A 13 -27.58 -40.83 2.60
CA LEU A 13 -27.31 -41.47 1.32
C LEU A 13 -25.83 -41.40 0.95
N LEU A 14 -25.17 -40.25 1.17
CA LEU A 14 -23.77 -40.05 0.82
C LEU A 14 -22.81 -40.73 1.80
N GLN A 15 -23.22 -40.99 3.06
CA GLN A 15 -22.48 -41.76 4.04
C GLN A 15 -22.38 -43.24 3.67
N SER A 16 -23.18 -43.73 2.73
CA SER A 16 -23.09 -45.13 2.24
C SER A 16 -21.87 -45.40 1.33
N SER A 17 -21.17 -44.33 0.90
CA SER A 17 -19.98 -44.44 0.05
C SER A 17 -18.76 -43.78 0.72
N ASN A 18 -17.70 -44.58 0.90
CA ASN A 18 -16.41 -44.09 1.45
C ASN A 18 -15.72 -43.04 0.57
N ARG A 19 -16.22 -42.82 -0.63
CA ARG A 19 -15.72 -41.78 -1.53
C ARG A 19 -16.28 -40.40 -1.19
N PHE A 20 -17.45 -40.35 -0.55
CA PHE A 20 -18.16 -39.11 -0.22
C PHE A 20 -18.24 -38.83 1.27
N SER A 21 -17.81 -39.76 2.11
CA SER A 21 -17.74 -39.60 3.56
C SER A 21 -16.42 -40.13 4.15
N MET A 22 -16.02 -39.57 5.28
CA MET A 22 -14.91 -40.07 6.10
C MET A 22 -15.40 -41.21 7.03
N ASP A 23 -14.48 -41.91 7.69
CA ASP A 23 -14.80 -43.01 8.62
C ASP A 23 -15.64 -42.55 9.83
N ASP A 24 -15.60 -41.25 10.17
CA ASP A 24 -16.42 -40.63 11.21
C ASP A 24 -17.82 -40.20 10.74
N GLY A 25 -18.16 -40.45 9.47
CA GLY A 25 -19.40 -40.06 8.84
C GLY A 25 -19.46 -38.64 8.32
N THR A 26 -18.38 -37.88 8.43
CA THR A 26 -18.31 -36.49 7.91
C THR A 26 -18.24 -36.48 6.38
N LEU A 27 -19.10 -35.69 5.73
CA LEU A 27 -19.15 -35.59 4.26
C LEU A 27 -17.94 -34.87 3.68
N ILE A 28 -17.30 -35.47 2.69
CA ILE A 28 -16.20 -34.87 1.91
C ILE A 28 -16.78 -33.98 0.82
N LYS A 29 -17.18 -32.75 1.18
CA LYS A 29 -17.91 -31.83 0.32
C LYS A 29 -17.22 -31.55 -1.02
N ASN A 30 -15.90 -31.42 -1.03
CA ASN A 30 -15.15 -31.18 -2.26
C ASN A 30 -15.29 -32.33 -3.25
N ASN A 31 -15.23 -33.57 -2.79
CA ASN A 31 -15.42 -34.74 -3.65
C ASN A 31 -16.85 -34.82 -4.19
N ILE A 32 -17.84 -34.52 -3.36
CA ILE A 32 -19.25 -34.47 -3.76
C ILE A 32 -19.49 -33.43 -4.83
N ILE A 33 -18.95 -32.22 -4.65
CA ILE A 33 -19.09 -31.11 -5.61
C ILE A 33 -18.39 -31.43 -6.93
N GLN A 34 -17.15 -31.93 -6.89
CA GLN A 34 -16.42 -32.35 -8.09
C GLN A 34 -17.15 -33.43 -8.86
N SER A 35 -17.63 -34.47 -8.16
CA SER A 35 -18.38 -35.55 -8.79
C SER A 35 -19.70 -35.08 -9.39
N ALA A 36 -20.37 -34.11 -8.76
CA ALA A 36 -21.58 -33.51 -9.33
C ALA A 36 -21.31 -32.71 -10.59
N LEU A 37 -20.19 -31.98 -10.66
CA LEU A 37 -19.80 -31.18 -11.83
C LEU A 37 -19.48 -32.02 -13.05
N VAL A 38 -18.82 -33.17 -12.86
CA VAL A 38 -18.46 -34.10 -13.94
C VAL A 38 -19.55 -35.12 -14.25
N LEU A 39 -20.71 -35.04 -13.57
CA LEU A 39 -21.84 -36.00 -13.71
C LEU A 39 -21.41 -37.47 -13.41
N ASP A 40 -20.65 -37.63 -12.34
CA ASP A 40 -20.15 -38.93 -11.93
C ASP A 40 -21.27 -39.96 -11.72
N GLU A 41 -21.12 -41.14 -12.35
CA GLU A 41 -22.17 -42.15 -12.40
C GLU A 41 -22.59 -42.67 -11.00
N GLU A 42 -21.63 -42.82 -10.07
CA GLU A 42 -21.90 -43.27 -8.71
C GLU A 42 -22.72 -42.25 -7.95
N LEU A 43 -22.28 -40.96 -7.96
CA LEU A 43 -23.01 -39.89 -7.30
C LEU A 43 -24.42 -39.72 -7.87
N VAL A 44 -24.54 -39.62 -9.19
CA VAL A 44 -25.83 -39.43 -9.86
C VAL A 44 -26.74 -40.61 -9.59
N GLY A 45 -26.22 -41.85 -9.59
CA GLY A 45 -26.97 -43.07 -9.24
C GLY A 45 -27.53 -43.06 -7.82
N ILE A 46 -26.70 -42.68 -6.83
CA ILE A 46 -27.13 -42.54 -5.43
C ILE A 46 -28.24 -41.51 -5.30
N LEU A 47 -28.07 -40.36 -5.93
CA LEU A 47 -29.06 -39.28 -5.86
C LEU A 47 -30.37 -39.62 -6.58
N PHE A 48 -30.28 -40.34 -7.69
CA PHE A 48 -31.46 -40.74 -8.48
C PHE A 48 -32.28 -41.83 -7.78
N GLY A 49 -31.65 -42.66 -6.99
CA GLY A 49 -32.30 -43.77 -6.24
C GLY A 49 -33.27 -43.29 -5.14
N ASN A 50 -33.13 -42.09 -4.64
CA ASN A 50 -34.03 -41.55 -3.60
C ASN A 50 -35.06 -40.60 -4.20
N GLU A 51 -36.35 -40.82 -3.94
CA GLU A 51 -37.46 -40.10 -4.54
C GLU A 51 -37.47 -38.62 -4.12
N SER A 52 -37.21 -38.31 -2.86
CA SER A 52 -37.20 -36.90 -2.34
C SER A 52 -36.04 -36.13 -2.96
N VAL A 53 -34.84 -36.70 -3.03
CA VAL A 53 -33.65 -36.11 -3.63
C VAL A 53 -33.82 -35.94 -5.13
N ARG A 54 -34.35 -36.97 -5.80
CA ARG A 54 -34.64 -36.92 -7.24
C ARG A 54 -35.61 -35.84 -7.58
N LYS A 55 -36.75 -35.71 -6.89
CA LYS A 55 -37.72 -34.61 -7.11
C LYS A 55 -37.12 -33.21 -6.92
N CYS A 56 -36.13 -33.12 -6.07
CA CYS A 56 -35.50 -31.82 -5.79
C CYS A 56 -34.44 -31.43 -6.82
N PHE A 57 -33.58 -32.39 -7.24
CA PHE A 57 -32.38 -32.10 -8.03
C PHE A 57 -32.43 -32.60 -9.47
N PHE A 58 -33.52 -33.25 -9.88
CA PHE A 58 -33.72 -33.67 -11.27
C PHE A 58 -34.93 -32.96 -11.86
N LYS A 59 -34.85 -32.58 -13.11
CA LYS A 59 -35.92 -32.00 -13.88
C LYS A 59 -36.25 -32.86 -15.10
N GLU A 60 -37.54 -33.00 -15.39
CA GLU A 60 -37.95 -33.71 -16.61
C GLU A 60 -37.85 -32.78 -17.80
N VAL A 61 -37.05 -33.16 -18.80
CA VAL A 61 -36.88 -32.44 -20.06
C VAL A 61 -37.14 -33.46 -21.20
N ALA A 62 -38.18 -33.26 -21.95
CA ALA A 62 -38.55 -34.14 -23.08
C ALA A 62 -38.69 -35.63 -22.68
N GLY A 63 -39.24 -35.93 -21.50
CA GLY A 63 -39.38 -37.27 -20.98
C GLY A 63 -38.15 -37.91 -20.36
N VAL A 64 -37.04 -37.16 -20.27
CA VAL A 64 -35.80 -37.63 -19.63
C VAL A 64 -35.53 -36.83 -18.37
N GLN A 65 -35.12 -37.52 -17.31
CA GLN A 65 -34.73 -36.91 -16.03
C GLN A 65 -33.31 -36.35 -16.15
N VAL A 66 -33.14 -35.03 -16.05
CA VAL A 66 -31.86 -34.35 -16.15
C VAL A 66 -31.45 -33.84 -14.79
N PHE A 67 -30.22 -34.15 -14.35
CA PHE A 67 -29.67 -33.68 -13.07
C PHE A 67 -29.30 -32.21 -13.12
N ASP A 68 -29.88 -31.42 -12.21
CA ASP A 68 -29.56 -30.00 -12.02
C ASP A 68 -28.36 -29.85 -11.09
N LYS A 69 -27.17 -30.02 -11.66
CA LYS A 69 -25.89 -29.98 -10.93
C LYS A 69 -25.65 -28.63 -10.23
N ILE A 70 -26.16 -27.52 -10.81
CA ILE A 70 -25.99 -26.18 -10.23
C ILE A 70 -26.86 -26.05 -8.97
N LYS A 71 -28.12 -26.49 -9.03
CA LYS A 71 -29.02 -26.48 -7.88
C LYS A 71 -28.49 -27.39 -6.75
N PHE A 72 -27.97 -28.56 -7.10
CA PHE A 72 -27.36 -29.49 -6.16
C PHE A 72 -26.11 -28.90 -5.49
N GLN A 73 -25.21 -28.33 -6.26
CA GLN A 73 -24.01 -27.67 -5.75
C GLN A 73 -24.35 -26.55 -4.77
N LYS A 74 -25.29 -25.66 -5.15
CA LYS A 74 -25.77 -24.59 -4.26
C LYS A 74 -26.34 -25.12 -2.96
N PHE A 75 -27.05 -26.24 -3.01
CA PHE A 75 -27.63 -26.88 -1.84
C PHE A 75 -26.53 -27.43 -0.91
N VAL A 76 -25.57 -28.18 -1.43
CA VAL A 76 -24.46 -28.78 -0.65
C VAL A 76 -23.52 -27.72 -0.07
N MET A 77 -23.33 -26.61 -0.78
CA MET A 77 -22.50 -25.48 -0.31
C MET A 77 -23.22 -24.56 0.68
N ASN A 78 -24.52 -24.75 0.92
CA ASN A 78 -25.27 -23.87 1.81
C ASN A 78 -24.82 -24.03 3.26
N LYS A 79 -24.34 -22.94 3.87
CA LYS A 79 -23.85 -22.90 5.25
C LYS A 79 -24.92 -23.15 6.33
N GLN A 80 -26.20 -23.12 5.97
CA GLN A 80 -27.31 -23.45 6.90
C GLN A 80 -27.24 -24.88 7.46
N PHE A 81 -26.45 -25.74 6.85
CA PHE A 81 -26.27 -27.13 7.22
C PHE A 81 -24.96 -27.46 7.96
N LEU A 82 -24.27 -26.43 8.48
CA LEU A 82 -23.16 -26.64 9.39
C LEU A 82 -23.71 -26.85 10.81
N PRO A 83 -23.55 -28.07 11.43
CA PRO A 83 -24.19 -28.42 12.68
C PRO A 83 -23.88 -27.45 13.84
N ASP A 84 -22.75 -26.77 13.81
CA ASP A 84 -22.25 -25.91 14.88
C ASP A 84 -22.32 -24.40 14.59
N SER A 85 -23.03 -23.98 13.54
CA SER A 85 -23.19 -22.56 13.21
C SER A 85 -24.56 -22.04 13.67
N TYR A 86 -24.59 -21.36 14.81
CA TYR A 86 -25.78 -20.69 15.34
C TYR A 86 -26.05 -19.31 14.76
N THR A 87 -25.29 -18.85 13.75
CA THR A 87 -25.42 -17.52 13.17
C THR A 87 -26.28 -17.61 11.90
N SER A 88 -27.52 -17.16 12.00
CA SER A 88 -28.40 -16.96 10.84
C SER A 88 -28.19 -15.54 10.29
N PHE A 89 -27.47 -15.39 9.19
CA PHE A 89 -27.42 -14.12 8.45
C PHE A 89 -28.57 -14.08 7.46
N LYS A 90 -29.48 -13.12 7.64
CA LYS A 90 -30.47 -12.78 6.61
C LYS A 90 -29.85 -12.02 5.44
N ASN A 91 -28.74 -11.34 5.68
CA ASN A 91 -28.05 -10.54 4.69
C ASN A 91 -26.71 -11.22 4.34
N LYS A 92 -26.46 -11.35 3.04
CA LYS A 92 -25.14 -11.72 2.52
C LYS A 92 -24.29 -10.45 2.42
N ILE A 93 -23.07 -10.50 2.90
CA ILE A 93 -22.08 -9.45 2.66
C ILE A 93 -21.23 -9.92 1.48
N GLY A 94 -21.20 -9.15 0.40
CA GLY A 94 -20.43 -9.44 -0.79
C GLY A 94 -20.45 -8.28 -1.76
N LEU A 95 -19.56 -8.32 -2.74
CA LEU A 95 -19.59 -7.36 -3.85
C LEU A 95 -20.82 -7.65 -4.72
N ALA A 96 -21.58 -6.62 -5.06
CA ALA A 96 -22.75 -6.69 -5.91
C ALA A 96 -22.53 -5.86 -7.18
N ALA A 97 -23.09 -6.31 -8.30
CA ALA A 97 -23.22 -5.51 -9.51
C ALA A 97 -24.28 -4.40 -9.33
N ASP A 98 -24.35 -3.44 -10.25
CA ASP A 98 -25.27 -2.31 -10.19
C ASP A 98 -26.76 -2.72 -10.11
N ASP A 99 -27.10 -3.91 -10.54
CA ASP A 99 -28.44 -4.48 -10.46
C ASP A 99 -28.78 -5.10 -9.08
N GLY A 100 -27.87 -4.98 -8.10
CA GLY A 100 -28.02 -5.48 -6.74
C GLY A 100 -27.81 -6.98 -6.56
N ARG A 101 -27.41 -7.71 -7.63
CA ARG A 101 -27.05 -9.13 -7.54
C ARG A 101 -25.61 -9.27 -7.02
N PHE A 102 -25.38 -10.20 -6.11
CA PHE A 102 -24.03 -10.51 -5.69
C PHE A 102 -23.21 -11.07 -6.85
N ILE A 103 -21.99 -10.59 -7.01
CA ILE A 103 -21.07 -11.06 -8.07
C ILE A 103 -20.88 -12.57 -8.01
N THR A 104 -20.91 -13.16 -6.81
CA THR A 104 -20.87 -14.63 -6.61
C THR A 104 -22.14 -15.36 -7.08
N ASP A 105 -23.25 -14.67 -7.20
CA ASP A 105 -24.54 -15.25 -7.61
C ASP A 105 -24.84 -14.97 -9.10
N SER A 106 -24.06 -14.10 -9.73
CA SER A 106 -24.18 -13.69 -11.14
C SER A 106 -23.16 -14.48 -11.97
N SER A 107 -23.64 -15.20 -12.95
CA SER A 107 -22.78 -15.86 -13.95
C SER A 107 -22.24 -14.88 -15.02
N GLU A 108 -22.65 -13.61 -14.96
CA GLU A 108 -22.41 -12.61 -15.99
C GLU A 108 -21.29 -11.61 -15.63
N VAL A 109 -21.02 -11.42 -14.33
CA VAL A 109 -19.93 -10.53 -13.87
C VAL A 109 -19.10 -11.30 -12.84
N VAL A 110 -17.99 -11.83 -13.28
CA VAL A 110 -16.92 -12.26 -12.40
C VAL A 110 -15.96 -11.08 -12.32
N LEU A 111 -15.54 -10.66 -11.12
CA LEU A 111 -14.36 -9.84 -10.97
C LEU A 111 -13.17 -10.71 -11.41
N VAL A 112 -12.94 -10.74 -12.69
CA VAL A 112 -11.72 -11.34 -13.23
C VAL A 112 -10.67 -10.27 -13.04
N TRP A 113 -9.83 -10.47 -12.05
CA TRP A 113 -8.53 -9.79 -12.08
C TRP A 113 -7.92 -10.17 -13.41
N PRO A 114 -7.63 -9.19 -14.31
CA PRO A 114 -6.99 -9.54 -15.56
C PRO A 114 -5.74 -10.33 -15.19
N TYR A 115 -5.72 -11.56 -15.64
CA TYR A 115 -4.50 -12.35 -15.59
C TYR A 115 -3.40 -11.54 -16.27
N LYS A 116 -2.15 -11.93 -16.08
CA LYS A 116 -0.98 -11.33 -16.76
C LYS A 116 -1.16 -11.16 -18.27
N ASP A 117 -2.16 -11.78 -18.83
CA ASP A 117 -2.53 -11.83 -20.25
C ASP A 117 -3.42 -10.65 -20.69
N CYS A 118 -3.92 -9.81 -19.80
CA CYS A 118 -4.67 -8.62 -20.14
C CYS A 118 -3.75 -7.41 -20.13
N MET A 119 -3.67 -6.73 -21.25
CA MET A 119 -3.09 -5.41 -21.33
C MET A 119 -4.21 -4.38 -21.14
N LEU A 120 -4.08 -3.56 -20.10
CA LEU A 120 -4.92 -2.39 -19.93
C LEU A 120 -4.36 -1.29 -20.83
N GLU A 121 -5.11 -0.89 -21.82
CA GLU A 121 -4.87 0.31 -22.57
C GLU A 121 -5.57 1.47 -21.86
N GLY A 122 -4.86 2.13 -21.01
CA GLY A 122 -5.26 3.31 -20.30
C GLY A 122 -3.98 3.98 -19.84
N GLY A 123 -3.57 5.00 -20.54
CA GLY A 123 -2.34 5.71 -20.20
C GLY A 123 -2.50 6.48 -18.89
N GLN A 124 -1.39 6.89 -18.33
CA GLN A 124 -1.35 7.66 -17.09
C GLN A 124 -1.47 9.18 -17.34
N THR A 125 -1.74 9.60 -18.58
CA THR A 125 -1.84 11.01 -18.97
C THR A 125 -3.29 11.53 -18.91
N LYS A 126 -3.45 12.86 -18.83
CA LYS A 126 -4.78 13.51 -18.85
C LYS A 126 -5.56 13.29 -20.14
N GLU A 127 -4.86 13.16 -21.26
CA GLU A 127 -5.45 12.84 -22.55
C GLU A 127 -6.13 11.48 -22.51
N ASP A 128 -5.53 10.53 -21.82
CA ASP A 128 -6.07 9.18 -21.66
C ASP A 128 -7.35 9.12 -20.81
N ALA A 129 -7.53 10.06 -19.88
CA ALA A 129 -8.77 10.16 -19.08
C ALA A 129 -10.04 10.40 -19.92
N LYS A 130 -9.89 10.83 -21.18
CA LYS A 130 -11.00 11.05 -22.12
C LYS A 130 -11.28 9.86 -23.02
N ARG A 131 -10.48 8.80 -22.94
CA ARG A 131 -10.61 7.60 -23.77
C ARG A 131 -11.34 6.52 -23.00
N ASP A 132 -12.10 5.69 -23.72
CA ASP A 132 -12.66 4.46 -23.15
C ASP A 132 -11.52 3.51 -22.82
N GLU A 133 -11.50 2.99 -21.60
CA GLU A 133 -10.54 1.97 -21.18
C GLU A 133 -10.81 0.68 -21.94
N ILE A 134 -9.80 0.14 -22.60
CA ILE A 134 -9.91 -1.09 -23.36
C ILE A 134 -9.04 -2.15 -22.71
N PHE A 135 -9.68 -3.25 -22.34
CA PHE A 135 -9.00 -4.46 -21.91
C PHE A 135 -8.82 -5.37 -23.13
N TRP A 136 -7.58 -5.55 -23.55
CA TRP A 136 -7.26 -6.52 -24.57
C TRP A 136 -7.17 -7.89 -23.91
N ASN A 137 -8.18 -8.71 -24.08
CA ASN A 137 -8.15 -10.11 -23.65
C ASN A 137 -7.50 -10.96 -24.77
N GLU A 138 -6.24 -10.69 -25.04
CA GLU A 138 -5.43 -11.52 -25.91
C GLU A 138 -4.82 -12.64 -25.07
N THR A 139 -5.01 -13.88 -25.47
CA THR A 139 -4.25 -15.00 -24.93
C THR A 139 -2.81 -14.88 -25.46
N LEU A 140 -1.96 -14.17 -24.71
CA LEU A 140 -0.53 -14.12 -25.00
C LEU A 140 0.06 -15.50 -24.72
N ALA A 141 1.00 -15.95 -25.56
CA ALA A 141 1.80 -17.11 -25.22
C ALA A 141 2.55 -16.83 -23.89
N PRO A 142 2.74 -17.82 -23.00
CA PRO A 142 3.43 -17.62 -21.72
C PRO A 142 4.79 -16.91 -21.85
N ASP A 143 5.50 -17.16 -22.95
CA ASP A 143 6.78 -16.54 -23.25
C ASP A 143 6.67 -15.03 -23.52
N GLU A 144 5.57 -14.57 -24.13
CA GLU A 144 5.35 -13.14 -24.39
C GLU A 144 4.97 -12.38 -23.13
N ILE A 145 4.22 -12.99 -22.21
CA ILE A 145 3.88 -12.41 -20.90
C ILE A 145 5.16 -12.20 -20.08
N ASN A 146 6.05 -13.19 -20.08
CA ASN A 146 7.33 -13.09 -19.39
C ASN A 146 8.16 -11.95 -20.00
N ARG A 147 8.16 -11.79 -21.31
CA ARG A 147 8.93 -10.76 -22.02
C ARG A 147 8.53 -9.34 -21.61
N LEU A 148 7.24 -9.06 -21.40
CA LEU A 148 6.78 -7.75 -20.91
C LEU A 148 7.36 -7.38 -19.56
N ILE A 149 7.42 -8.34 -18.63
CA ILE A 149 7.83 -8.13 -17.23
C ILE A 149 9.29 -8.57 -16.95
N GLU A 150 10.04 -8.99 -17.97
CA GLU A 150 11.47 -9.22 -17.85
C GLU A 150 12.21 -7.95 -17.41
N PRO A 151 13.35 -8.09 -16.71
CA PRO A 151 14.22 -6.97 -16.39
C PRO A 151 14.54 -6.13 -17.62
N LYS A 152 14.47 -4.81 -17.51
CA LYS A 152 14.73 -3.89 -18.61
C LYS A 152 16.15 -3.31 -18.54
N ALA A 153 16.70 -2.97 -19.69
CA ALA A 153 17.92 -2.22 -19.76
C ALA A 153 17.72 -0.77 -19.28
N PHE A 154 18.79 -0.19 -18.79
CA PHE A 154 18.83 1.22 -18.37
C PHE A 154 19.75 2.02 -19.27
N THR A 155 19.49 3.31 -19.38
CA THR A 155 20.25 4.28 -20.17
C THR A 155 20.34 5.61 -19.46
N ALA A 156 21.05 6.57 -20.04
CA ALA A 156 21.16 7.94 -19.55
C ALA A 156 21.64 8.04 -18.09
N PHE A 157 22.58 7.20 -17.72
CA PHE A 157 23.14 7.24 -16.36
C PHE A 157 23.89 8.53 -16.07
N LYS A 158 23.51 9.19 -14.98
CA LYS A 158 24.13 10.43 -14.51
C LYS A 158 24.24 10.39 -12.99
N LYS A 159 25.37 10.78 -12.46
CA LYS A 159 25.59 10.96 -11.02
C LYS A 159 25.56 12.43 -10.67
N TYR A 160 24.85 12.74 -9.59
CA TYR A 160 24.75 14.09 -9.07
C TYR A 160 25.31 14.12 -7.65
N ASP A 161 26.20 15.08 -7.41
CA ASP A 161 26.75 15.39 -6.09
C ASP A 161 26.87 16.91 -5.89
N LYS A 162 27.58 17.35 -4.85
CA LYS A 162 27.74 18.76 -4.53
C LYS A 162 28.45 19.57 -5.65
N ASP A 163 29.28 18.90 -6.46
CA ASP A 163 30.07 19.51 -7.53
C ASP A 163 29.27 19.55 -8.86
N GLY A 164 28.14 18.89 -8.93
CA GLY A 164 27.20 18.93 -10.05
C GLY A 164 26.88 17.59 -10.68
N GLU A 165 26.67 17.59 -12.00
CA GLU A 165 26.38 16.40 -12.81
C GLU A 165 27.68 15.77 -13.32
N HIS A 166 27.80 14.46 -13.19
CA HIS A 166 28.95 13.66 -13.60
C HIS A 166 28.53 12.42 -14.40
N ILE A 167 29.42 11.96 -15.25
CA ILE A 167 29.29 10.66 -15.91
C ILE A 167 29.50 9.56 -14.85
N VAL A 168 28.71 8.50 -14.94
CA VAL A 168 28.81 7.35 -14.05
C VAL A 168 29.90 6.41 -14.54
N GLU A 169 31.07 6.40 -13.89
CA GLU A 169 32.12 5.45 -14.22
C GLU A 169 31.83 4.05 -13.68
N GLN A 170 31.23 3.97 -12.48
CA GLN A 170 30.89 2.72 -11.79
C GLN A 170 29.67 2.96 -10.89
N LEU A 171 28.80 1.95 -10.78
CA LEU A 171 27.69 1.95 -9.82
C LEU A 171 28.15 1.35 -8.49
N ASP A 172 27.78 2.02 -7.38
CA ASP A 172 27.95 1.51 -6.03
C ASP A 172 26.68 0.83 -5.55
N GLU A 173 26.80 -0.23 -4.73
CA GLU A 173 25.64 -0.89 -4.13
C GLU A 173 24.82 0.04 -3.24
N ASN A 174 25.44 1.10 -2.72
CA ASN A 174 24.84 2.07 -1.82
C ASN A 174 24.34 3.34 -2.53
N ASP A 175 24.50 3.46 -3.83
CA ASP A 175 23.99 4.61 -4.57
C ASP A 175 22.46 4.76 -4.36
N ASN A 176 22.05 6.00 -4.13
CA ASN A 176 20.64 6.39 -4.21
C ASN A 176 20.24 6.44 -5.68
N LEU A 177 19.03 6.00 -6.00
CA LEU A 177 18.58 5.87 -7.37
C LEU A 177 17.33 6.71 -7.66
N ILE A 178 17.35 7.42 -8.78
CA ILE A 178 16.16 8.04 -9.38
C ILE A 178 16.00 7.46 -10.77
N ILE A 179 14.89 6.78 -11.00
CA ILE A 179 14.63 6.05 -12.25
C ILE A 179 13.46 6.70 -12.99
N LYS A 180 13.69 7.12 -14.24
CA LYS A 180 12.62 7.57 -15.13
C LYS A 180 12.09 6.40 -15.95
N GLY A 181 10.78 6.22 -15.96
CA GLY A 181 10.08 5.22 -16.79
C GLY A 181 8.86 4.63 -16.13
N ASN A 182 8.21 3.71 -16.82
CA ASN A 182 7.03 3.03 -16.33
C ASN A 182 7.33 2.31 -15.00
N ASN A 183 6.63 2.71 -13.94
CA ASN A 183 6.93 2.24 -12.59
C ASN A 183 6.71 0.73 -12.40
N LEU A 184 5.76 0.10 -13.12
CA LEU A 184 5.58 -1.36 -13.06
C LEU A 184 6.80 -2.08 -13.60
N LEU A 185 7.31 -1.66 -14.76
CA LEU A 185 8.47 -2.29 -15.39
C LEU A 185 9.77 -2.01 -14.63
N ALA A 186 9.89 -0.81 -14.06
CA ALA A 186 10.99 -0.47 -13.17
C ALA A 186 10.96 -1.34 -11.89
N LEU A 187 9.80 -1.57 -11.27
CA LEU A 187 9.66 -2.45 -10.11
C LEU A 187 10.08 -3.89 -10.43
N TYR A 188 9.67 -4.45 -11.57
CA TYR A 188 10.12 -5.78 -12.00
C TYR A 188 11.64 -5.82 -12.23
N SER A 189 12.23 -4.76 -12.79
CA SER A 189 13.68 -4.63 -12.96
C SER A 189 14.41 -4.55 -11.62
N LEU A 190 13.87 -3.81 -10.65
CA LEU A 190 14.43 -3.71 -9.29
C LEU A 190 14.37 -5.04 -8.53
N ARG A 191 13.41 -5.91 -8.82
CA ARG A 191 13.21 -7.18 -8.14
C ARG A 191 14.47 -8.06 -8.16
N GLU A 192 15.22 -8.06 -9.26
CA GLU A 192 16.44 -8.87 -9.40
C GLU A 192 17.51 -8.51 -8.36
N LYS A 193 17.62 -7.25 -7.99
CA LYS A 193 18.66 -6.75 -7.06
C LYS A 193 18.12 -6.47 -5.66
N TYR A 194 16.89 -6.00 -5.54
CA TYR A 194 16.33 -5.46 -4.29
C TYR A 194 15.23 -6.31 -3.67
N ALA A 195 14.97 -7.54 -4.14
CA ALA A 195 14.04 -8.46 -3.49
C ALA A 195 14.40 -8.63 -2.00
N GLU A 196 13.41 -8.48 -1.12
CA GLU A 196 13.53 -8.57 0.34
C GLU A 196 14.54 -7.59 1.00
N ARG A 197 14.90 -6.48 0.32
CA ARG A 197 15.87 -5.50 0.83
C ARG A 197 15.26 -4.14 1.21
N VAL A 198 14.08 -3.81 0.70
CA VAL A 198 13.42 -2.52 0.95
C VAL A 198 12.81 -2.52 2.34
N LYS A 199 13.16 -1.54 3.16
CA LYS A 199 12.64 -1.41 4.53
C LYS A 199 11.32 -0.66 4.60
N LEU A 200 11.18 0.39 3.82
CA LEU A 200 9.97 1.21 3.74
C LEU A 200 9.59 1.45 2.29
N ILE A 201 8.32 1.23 2.00
CA ILE A 201 7.68 1.76 0.80
C ILE A 201 6.70 2.84 1.24
N TYR A 202 6.85 4.04 0.70
CA TYR A 202 5.85 5.09 0.80
C TYR A 202 5.38 5.45 -0.60
N ILE A 203 4.09 5.50 -0.83
CA ILE A 203 3.52 5.93 -2.11
C ILE A 203 2.32 6.84 -1.92
N ASP A 204 2.19 7.77 -2.86
CA ASP A 204 1.08 8.69 -3.04
C ASP A 204 0.49 8.49 -4.45
N PRO A 205 -0.27 7.39 -4.68
CA PRO A 205 -0.78 7.05 -6.00
C PRO A 205 -1.89 8.03 -6.44
N PRO A 206 -2.29 8.05 -7.73
CA PRO A 206 -3.49 8.78 -8.17
C PRO A 206 -4.71 8.33 -7.37
N TYR A 207 -5.49 9.28 -6.81
CA TYR A 207 -6.63 8.97 -5.92
C TYR A 207 -7.92 8.62 -6.65
N ASN A 208 -7.92 8.68 -7.96
CA ASN A 208 -9.09 8.44 -8.82
C ASN A 208 -10.27 9.38 -8.52
N THR A 209 -9.98 10.65 -8.26
CA THR A 209 -10.97 11.67 -7.92
C THR A 209 -11.43 12.51 -9.11
N GLY A 210 -10.77 12.38 -10.26
CA GLY A 210 -11.01 13.14 -11.47
C GLY A 210 -10.55 14.61 -11.41
N ASN A 211 -9.75 14.98 -10.41
CA ASN A 211 -9.36 16.37 -10.14
C ASN A 211 -7.84 16.65 -10.23
N ASP A 212 -7.06 15.76 -10.82
CA ASP A 212 -5.63 16.00 -10.94
C ASP A 212 -5.30 17.11 -11.95
N GLY A 213 -4.51 18.09 -11.50
CA GLY A 213 -4.04 19.24 -12.28
C GLY A 213 -2.79 18.98 -13.12
N PHE A 214 -2.05 17.89 -12.88
CA PHE A 214 -0.63 17.78 -13.27
C PHE A 214 -0.25 16.73 -14.29
N GLY A 215 -1.23 16.17 -15.03
CA GLY A 215 -0.90 15.28 -16.15
C GLY A 215 -1.10 13.79 -15.87
N TYR A 216 -1.37 13.37 -14.64
CA TYR A 216 -1.80 12.02 -14.33
C TYR A 216 -3.26 11.79 -14.69
N ASN A 217 -3.57 10.58 -15.16
CA ASN A 217 -4.95 10.12 -15.24
C ASN A 217 -5.47 9.83 -13.83
N ASP A 218 -6.38 10.66 -13.34
CA ASP A 218 -7.07 10.50 -12.05
C ASP A 218 -8.57 10.18 -12.24
N ALA A 219 -8.93 9.63 -13.41
CA ALA A 219 -10.31 9.30 -13.78
C ALA A 219 -10.42 7.90 -14.38
N PHE A 220 -9.81 6.92 -13.71
CA PHE A 220 -9.94 5.51 -14.06
C PHE A 220 -11.31 4.95 -13.66
N ASN A 221 -11.79 3.95 -14.38
CA ASN A 221 -12.81 3.08 -13.80
C ASN A 221 -12.26 2.36 -12.57
N HIS A 222 -13.09 2.05 -11.59
CA HIS A 222 -12.67 1.38 -10.35
C HIS A 222 -11.87 0.10 -10.59
N SER A 223 -12.33 -0.73 -11.54
CA SER A 223 -11.67 -1.99 -11.88
C SER A 223 -10.29 -1.78 -12.46
N SER A 224 -10.12 -0.76 -13.30
CA SER A 224 -8.85 -0.42 -13.93
C SER A 224 -7.86 0.14 -12.92
N TRP A 225 -8.32 1.02 -12.05
CA TRP A 225 -7.50 1.55 -10.96
C TRP A 225 -7.02 0.43 -10.02
N LEU A 226 -7.92 -0.49 -9.66
CA LEU A 226 -7.56 -1.64 -8.83
C LEU A 226 -6.55 -2.57 -9.51
N THR A 227 -6.70 -2.81 -10.83
CA THR A 227 -5.74 -3.59 -11.61
C THR A 227 -4.38 -2.89 -11.67
N PHE A 228 -4.38 -1.58 -11.91
CA PHE A 228 -3.18 -0.76 -11.91
C PHE A 228 -2.44 -0.86 -10.57
N MET A 229 -3.14 -0.75 -9.46
CA MET A 229 -2.56 -0.87 -8.12
C MET A 229 -2.13 -2.30 -7.81
N LYS A 230 -2.94 -3.31 -8.14
CA LYS A 230 -2.64 -4.72 -7.84
C LYS A 230 -1.29 -5.15 -8.38
N ASN A 231 -1.04 -4.95 -9.67
CA ASN A 231 0.19 -5.38 -10.31
C ASN A 231 1.44 -4.77 -9.66
N ARG A 232 1.37 -3.50 -9.25
CA ARG A 232 2.46 -2.78 -8.59
C ARG A 232 2.66 -3.23 -7.15
N LEU A 233 1.58 -3.41 -6.41
CA LEU A 233 1.62 -3.82 -5.01
C LEU A 233 2.11 -5.26 -4.83
N GLU A 234 1.82 -6.16 -5.75
CA GLU A 234 2.34 -7.54 -5.75
C GLU A 234 3.87 -7.53 -5.81
N VAL A 235 4.46 -6.80 -6.75
CA VAL A 235 5.91 -6.67 -6.87
C VAL A 235 6.51 -5.88 -5.70
N ALA A 236 5.85 -4.82 -5.27
CA ALA A 236 6.28 -4.03 -4.11
C ALA A 236 6.40 -4.91 -2.85
N ARG A 237 5.45 -5.85 -2.65
CA ARG A 237 5.52 -6.81 -1.56
C ARG A 237 6.74 -7.74 -1.66
N GLU A 238 7.16 -8.14 -2.86
CA GLU A 238 8.35 -8.95 -3.07
C GLU A 238 9.63 -8.19 -2.69
N LEU A 239 9.68 -6.89 -2.99
CA LEU A 239 10.82 -6.02 -2.67
C LEU A 239 10.99 -5.77 -1.17
N LEU A 240 9.89 -5.76 -0.39
CA LEU A 240 9.94 -5.51 1.05
C LEU A 240 10.72 -6.57 1.81
N SER A 241 11.58 -6.13 2.71
CA SER A 241 12.27 -6.97 3.70
C SER A 241 11.27 -7.59 4.69
N LYS A 242 11.66 -8.63 5.41
CA LYS A 242 10.79 -9.35 6.36
C LYS A 242 10.16 -8.44 7.40
N ASN A 243 10.88 -7.41 7.84
CA ASN A 243 10.43 -6.37 8.77
C ASN A 243 10.10 -5.06 8.05
N GLY A 244 9.78 -5.12 6.75
CA GLY A 244 9.44 -3.96 5.94
C GLY A 244 7.99 -3.54 6.11
N LEU A 245 7.76 -2.25 5.88
CA LEU A 245 6.45 -1.59 5.98
C LEU A 245 6.12 -0.89 4.67
N ILE A 246 4.83 -0.85 4.34
CA ILE A 246 4.30 -0.01 3.28
C ILE A 246 3.26 0.97 3.83
N PHE A 247 3.40 2.24 3.46
CA PHE A 247 2.46 3.32 3.76
C PHE A 247 1.89 3.84 2.44
N ILE A 248 0.58 3.89 2.33
CA ILE A 248 -0.11 4.33 1.11
C ILE A 248 -1.06 5.46 1.45
N SER A 249 -0.79 6.66 0.95
CA SER A 249 -1.71 7.78 1.03
C SER A 249 -2.89 7.58 0.09
N ILE A 250 -4.11 7.87 0.56
CA ILE A 250 -5.34 7.80 -0.25
C ILE A 250 -6.39 8.75 0.32
N ASP A 251 -7.11 9.45 -0.54
CA ASP A 251 -8.24 10.28 -0.07
C ASP A 251 -9.45 9.40 0.26
N SER A 252 -9.99 9.60 1.45
CA SER A 252 -11.25 8.98 1.90
C SER A 252 -12.44 9.94 1.83
N SER A 253 -12.22 11.18 1.41
CA SER A 253 -13.25 12.20 1.36
C SER A 253 -14.08 12.13 0.07
N ARG A 254 -15.40 12.28 0.24
CA ARG A 254 -16.38 12.26 -0.86
C ARG A 254 -16.58 13.67 -1.40
N ASN A 255 -15.52 14.31 -1.90
CA ASN A 255 -15.57 15.70 -2.34
C ASN A 255 -15.03 15.86 -3.74
N ASN A 256 -15.92 16.03 -4.73
CA ASN A 256 -15.52 16.83 -5.86
C ASN A 256 -16.40 18.08 -5.95
N ALA A 257 -15.74 19.19 -6.35
CA ALA A 257 -16.34 20.51 -6.52
C ALA A 257 -17.52 20.50 -7.51
N ASN A 258 -17.68 19.46 -8.32
CA ASN A 258 -18.68 19.32 -9.38
C ASN A 258 -19.88 18.46 -8.98
N GLY A 259 -20.00 18.07 -7.72
CA GLY A 259 -21.14 17.27 -7.24
C GLY A 259 -21.12 15.80 -7.66
N ASN A 260 -20.12 15.34 -8.40
CA ASN A 260 -19.92 13.93 -8.69
C ASN A 260 -19.46 13.20 -7.44
N ILE A 261 -19.94 11.99 -7.25
CA ILE A 261 -19.60 11.14 -6.11
C ILE A 261 -18.15 10.73 -6.29
N GLY A 262 -17.24 11.35 -5.50
CA GLY A 262 -15.86 10.89 -5.44
C GLY A 262 -15.82 9.42 -5.06
N SER A 263 -14.97 8.67 -5.71
CA SER A 263 -14.88 7.24 -5.53
C SER A 263 -14.24 6.90 -4.19
N PRO A 264 -14.80 5.98 -3.39
CA PRO A 264 -14.20 5.54 -2.14
C PRO A 264 -13.10 4.49 -2.39
N GLU A 265 -12.09 4.80 -3.21
CA GLU A 265 -11.00 3.87 -3.55
C GLU A 265 -10.28 3.33 -2.31
N MET A 266 -10.27 4.09 -1.22
CA MET A 266 -9.70 3.67 0.06
C MET A 266 -10.25 2.32 0.55
N SER A 267 -11.56 2.10 0.45
CA SER A 267 -12.18 0.84 0.89
C SER A 267 -11.79 -0.34 0.01
N TYR A 268 -11.72 -0.13 -1.29
CA TYR A 268 -11.29 -1.13 -2.25
C TYR A 268 -9.80 -1.43 -2.14
N LEU A 269 -8.98 -0.38 -1.95
CA LEU A 269 -7.55 -0.52 -1.70
C LEU A 269 -7.28 -1.35 -0.44
N ASN A 270 -8.01 -1.11 0.64
CA ASN A 270 -7.84 -1.88 1.86
C ASN A 270 -8.15 -3.38 1.65
N LEU A 271 -9.22 -3.70 0.90
CA LEU A 271 -9.53 -5.09 0.54
C LEU A 271 -8.45 -5.71 -0.37
N LEU A 272 -7.95 -4.95 -1.33
CA LEU A 272 -6.85 -5.38 -2.19
C LEU A 272 -5.57 -5.64 -1.40
N MET A 273 -5.26 -4.78 -0.45
CA MET A 273 -4.12 -4.95 0.44
C MET A 273 -4.27 -6.17 1.37
N ASP A 274 -5.48 -6.45 1.84
CA ASP A 274 -5.78 -7.68 2.59
C ASP A 274 -5.54 -8.94 1.74
N GLU A 275 -5.84 -8.90 0.43
CA GLU A 275 -5.57 -10.00 -0.50
C GLU A 275 -4.07 -10.18 -0.74
N ILE A 276 -3.35 -9.09 -1.05
CA ILE A 276 -1.92 -9.14 -1.42
C ILE A 276 -1.04 -9.39 -0.20
N PHE A 277 -1.20 -8.62 0.87
CA PHE A 277 -0.34 -8.66 2.05
C PHE A 277 -0.82 -9.66 3.09
N GLY A 278 -2.10 -9.97 3.10
CA GLY A 278 -2.79 -10.76 4.11
C GLY A 278 -3.29 -9.88 5.27
N ARG A 279 -4.56 -10.07 5.67
CA ARG A 279 -5.20 -9.27 6.73
C ARG A 279 -4.45 -9.26 8.07
N LYS A 280 -3.75 -10.33 8.40
CA LYS A 280 -2.92 -10.40 9.63
C LYS A 280 -1.76 -9.42 9.65
N ASN A 281 -1.36 -8.90 8.48
CA ASN A 281 -0.25 -7.97 8.32
C ASN A 281 -0.72 -6.50 8.24
N PHE A 282 -2.01 -6.27 8.44
CA PHE A 282 -2.57 -4.93 8.58
C PHE A 282 -2.11 -4.30 9.90
N ILE A 283 -1.42 -3.16 9.85
CA ILE A 283 -0.91 -2.45 11.03
C ILE A 283 -1.92 -1.42 11.51
N GLY A 284 -2.53 -0.66 10.59
CA GLY A 284 -3.51 0.35 10.95
C GLY A 284 -3.82 1.34 9.84
N ILE A 285 -4.72 2.25 10.18
CA ILE A 285 -5.07 3.40 9.37
C ILE A 285 -4.66 4.65 10.13
N LEU A 286 -3.92 5.54 9.48
CA LEU A 286 -3.56 6.84 10.02
C LEU A 286 -4.42 7.91 9.36
N HIS A 287 -4.87 8.87 10.13
CA HIS A 287 -5.68 10.00 9.69
C HIS A 287 -4.84 11.29 9.80
N TRP A 288 -4.32 11.72 8.66
CA TRP A 288 -3.49 12.91 8.60
C TRP A 288 -4.32 14.16 8.35
N LYS A 289 -4.13 15.20 9.17
CA LYS A 289 -4.78 16.49 9.02
C LYS A 289 -4.10 17.30 7.92
N LYS A 290 -4.60 17.21 6.68
CA LYS A 290 -4.01 17.85 5.50
C LYS A 290 -4.33 19.35 5.35
N LYS A 291 -5.35 19.88 6.04
CA LYS A 291 -5.82 21.27 5.91
C LYS A 291 -6.13 21.91 7.26
N LYS A 292 -5.86 23.20 7.41
CA LYS A 292 -6.22 23.99 8.62
C LYS A 292 -7.72 24.19 8.72
N GLN A 293 -8.34 24.59 7.62
CA GLN A 293 -9.75 24.93 7.59
C GLN A 293 -10.53 23.95 6.70
N PRO A 294 -11.72 23.56 7.12
CA PRO A 294 -12.60 22.70 6.33
C PRO A 294 -13.15 23.46 5.13
N SER A 295 -13.40 22.73 4.03
CA SER A 295 -14.23 23.23 2.94
C SER A 295 -15.70 23.02 3.28
N PHE A 296 -16.51 24.06 3.27
CA PHE A 296 -17.95 23.99 3.58
C PHE A 296 -18.81 23.61 2.39
N LEU A 297 -18.21 23.23 1.26
CA LEU A 297 -18.92 22.84 0.04
C LEU A 297 -19.48 21.41 0.10
N SER A 298 -19.03 20.62 1.06
CA SER A 298 -19.45 19.22 1.23
C SER A 298 -20.38 19.04 2.45
N ARG A 299 -21.18 17.97 2.45
CA ARG A 299 -22.05 17.61 3.58
C ARG A 299 -21.30 17.34 4.87
N ILE A 300 -20.09 16.82 4.75
CA ILE A 300 -19.12 16.64 5.85
C ILE A 300 -17.84 17.30 5.39
N ALA A 301 -17.37 18.27 6.14
CA ALA A 301 -16.17 19.02 5.82
C ALA A 301 -14.93 18.17 6.06
N GLY A 302 -14.34 17.63 5.00
CA GLY A 302 -13.13 16.80 5.04
C GLY A 302 -11.87 17.65 5.23
N ILE A 303 -11.12 17.39 6.30
CA ILE A 303 -9.80 17.99 6.58
C ILE A 303 -8.70 16.93 6.71
N MET A 304 -9.11 15.67 6.70
CA MET A 304 -8.21 14.53 6.89
C MET A 304 -7.94 13.82 5.58
N GLU A 305 -6.80 13.20 5.50
CA GLU A 305 -6.44 12.23 4.48
C GLU A 305 -6.05 10.92 5.17
N THR A 306 -6.25 9.81 4.50
CA THR A 306 -6.03 8.48 5.06
C THR A 306 -4.70 7.94 4.56
N ILE A 307 -3.95 7.28 5.45
CA ILE A 307 -2.75 6.53 5.11
C ILE A 307 -2.93 5.09 5.60
N LEU A 308 -2.96 4.15 4.67
CA LEU A 308 -3.01 2.71 4.98
C LEU A 308 -1.62 2.19 5.30
N VAL A 309 -1.49 1.38 6.35
CA VAL A 309 -0.21 0.82 6.78
C VAL A 309 -0.29 -0.70 6.85
N TYR A 310 0.58 -1.37 6.11
CA TYR A 310 0.76 -2.82 6.12
C TYR A 310 2.21 -3.19 6.33
N ALA A 311 2.43 -4.36 6.93
CA ALA A 311 3.75 -4.96 7.05
C ALA A 311 3.94 -6.09 6.02
N LYS A 312 5.18 -6.39 5.66
CA LYS A 312 5.50 -7.65 4.98
C LYS A 312 5.14 -8.85 5.88
N ASN A 313 5.49 -8.73 7.18
CA ASN A 313 5.12 -9.68 8.22
C ASN A 313 5.03 -8.95 9.57
N GLU A 314 3.81 -8.83 10.11
CA GLU A 314 3.50 -8.10 11.34
C GLU A 314 4.29 -8.60 12.54
N SER A 315 4.59 -9.90 12.63
CA SER A 315 5.31 -10.48 13.77
C SER A 315 6.76 -9.94 13.94
N TYR A 316 7.33 -9.30 12.92
CA TYR A 316 8.64 -8.65 12.98
C TYR A 316 8.56 -7.14 13.23
N ILE A 317 7.36 -6.58 13.39
CA ILE A 317 7.16 -5.15 13.58
C ILE A 317 6.99 -4.84 15.06
N GLY A 318 7.85 -3.97 15.58
CA GLY A 318 7.73 -3.41 16.92
C GLY A 318 6.71 -2.26 16.98
N LYS A 319 6.70 -1.54 18.09
CA LYS A 319 5.90 -0.32 18.21
C LYS A 319 6.50 0.77 17.33
N LEU A 320 5.67 1.39 16.52
CA LEU A 320 6.06 2.57 15.75
C LEU A 320 6.15 3.76 16.70
N GLN A 321 7.36 4.28 16.91
CA GLN A 321 7.64 5.30 17.92
C GLN A 321 8.32 6.51 17.29
N LEU A 322 7.91 7.71 17.73
CA LEU A 322 8.46 8.97 17.27
C LEU A 322 8.85 9.86 18.47
N GLY A 323 10.05 10.42 18.40
CA GLY A 323 10.58 11.33 19.43
C GLY A 323 10.74 10.69 20.80
N THR A 324 11.16 11.46 21.76
CA THR A 324 11.23 11.06 23.17
C THR A 324 10.01 11.56 23.91
N THR A 325 9.47 10.77 24.83
CA THR A 325 8.40 11.27 25.70
C THR A 325 8.96 12.37 26.60
N SER A 326 8.36 13.57 26.57
CA SER A 326 8.70 14.68 27.46
C SER A 326 8.37 14.38 28.93
N ASP A 327 7.47 13.42 29.19
CA ASP A 327 7.09 13.04 30.54
C ASP A 327 8.22 12.26 31.23
N THR A 328 8.86 12.90 32.18
CA THR A 328 9.89 12.27 33.03
C THR A 328 9.25 11.36 34.09
N THR A 329 7.95 11.47 34.33
CA THR A 329 7.22 10.73 35.36
C THR A 329 5.96 10.06 34.84
N LYS A 330 5.65 8.88 35.37
CA LYS A 330 4.46 8.10 35.03
C LYS A 330 3.57 7.84 36.27
N ARG A 331 2.25 7.78 36.08
CA ARG A 331 1.32 7.33 37.11
C ARG A 331 1.35 5.81 37.22
N ILE A 332 1.16 5.30 38.44
CA ILE A 332 1.04 3.86 38.71
C ILE A 332 -0.40 3.43 39.06
N ASP A 333 -1.33 4.38 39.01
CA ASP A 333 -2.76 4.22 39.27
C ASP A 333 -3.60 4.63 38.05
N ASN A 334 -4.83 4.09 37.94
CA ASN A 334 -5.80 4.42 36.92
C ASN A 334 -7.22 4.40 37.48
N SER A 335 -8.09 5.35 37.06
CA SER A 335 -9.50 5.44 37.48
C SER A 335 -10.32 4.18 37.18
N ASP A 336 -9.97 3.46 36.16
CA ASP A 336 -10.72 2.29 35.65
C ASP A 336 -10.40 0.99 36.40
N ASN A 337 -9.34 0.99 37.22
CA ASN A 337 -8.93 -0.17 37.97
C ASN A 337 -9.68 -0.28 39.31
N ASN A 338 -9.76 -1.49 39.86
CA ASN A 338 -10.28 -1.72 41.21
C ASN A 338 -9.24 -1.35 42.27
N TYR A 339 -9.72 -1.00 43.46
CA TYR A 339 -8.84 -0.82 44.61
C TYR A 339 -8.15 -2.12 44.97
N SER A 340 -6.84 -2.06 45.21
CA SER A 340 -6.05 -3.18 45.66
C SER A 340 -4.96 -2.72 46.62
N GLU A 341 -4.61 -3.62 47.56
CA GLU A 341 -3.52 -3.38 48.51
C GLU A 341 -2.18 -3.70 47.88
N ARG A 342 -1.18 -2.87 48.16
CA ARG A 342 0.23 -3.11 47.79
C ARG A 342 1.11 -2.84 49.00
N PHE A 343 2.16 -3.65 49.12
CA PHE A 343 3.25 -3.45 50.05
C PHE A 343 4.34 -2.62 49.39
N ILE A 344 4.82 -1.57 50.10
CA ILE A 344 5.84 -0.65 49.63
C ILE A 344 7.03 -0.72 50.57
N GLU A 345 8.19 -1.02 50.07
CA GLU A 345 9.43 -1.07 50.84
C GLU A 345 9.84 0.36 51.28
N LYS A 346 10.57 0.42 52.43
CA LYS A 346 11.15 1.67 52.90
C LYS A 346 12.18 2.22 51.89
N GLY A 347 12.48 3.51 52.01
CA GLY A 347 13.53 4.17 51.20
C GLY A 347 13.01 4.93 50.01
N ILE A 348 11.74 4.84 49.63
CA ILE A 348 11.19 5.60 48.50
C ILE A 348 11.15 7.11 48.79
N ARG A 349 11.29 7.90 47.74
CA ARG A 349 11.32 9.37 47.82
C ARG A 349 9.95 9.94 48.14
N PHE A 350 9.92 11.04 48.91
CA PHE A 350 8.76 11.88 49.13
C PHE A 350 9.03 13.28 48.58
N MET A 351 8.09 13.80 47.81
CA MET A 351 8.23 15.09 47.11
C MET A 351 7.56 16.23 47.89
N GLY A 352 7.36 16.07 49.18
CA GLY A 352 6.90 17.08 50.12
C GLY A 352 8.05 17.57 51.05
N GLU A 353 7.72 17.85 52.32
CA GLU A 353 8.70 18.26 53.31
C GLU A 353 9.69 17.15 53.63
N ALA A 354 10.96 17.50 53.84
CA ALA A 354 12.03 16.54 54.03
C ALA A 354 11.82 15.66 55.27
N ASP A 355 11.26 16.20 56.32
CA ASP A 355 10.87 15.49 57.55
C ASP A 355 9.37 15.62 57.72
N TYR A 356 8.64 14.53 57.61
CA TYR A 356 7.18 14.52 57.62
C TYR A 356 6.64 13.16 58.07
N ILE A 357 5.42 13.14 58.57
CA ILE A 357 4.70 11.88 58.85
C ILE A 357 3.40 11.89 58.05
N ILE A 358 3.30 10.91 57.13
CA ILE A 358 2.01 10.63 56.49
C ILE A 358 1.25 9.71 57.42
N HIS A 359 0.19 10.28 58.08
CA HIS A 359 -0.63 9.50 59.01
C HIS A 359 -1.49 8.49 58.25
N LYS A 360 -1.75 7.36 58.86
CA LYS A 360 -2.74 6.39 58.41
C LYS A 360 -4.05 7.07 58.06
N GLY A 361 -4.58 6.79 56.83
CA GLY A 361 -5.84 7.42 56.39
C GLY A 361 -5.94 7.58 54.87
N LYS A 362 -7.03 8.23 54.46
CA LYS A 362 -7.33 8.44 53.04
C LYS A 362 -6.91 9.83 52.58
N TYR A 363 -6.15 9.85 51.50
CA TYR A 363 -5.68 11.08 50.84
C TYR A 363 -6.28 11.16 49.44
N GLN A 364 -7.05 12.19 49.18
CA GLN A 364 -7.70 12.40 47.89
C GLN A 364 -6.94 13.41 47.02
N ASN A 365 -6.64 13.04 45.82
CA ASN A 365 -6.02 13.91 44.83
C ASN A 365 -6.88 13.92 43.53
N LYS A 366 -7.68 14.98 43.36
CA LYS A 366 -8.68 15.09 42.26
C LYS A 366 -9.62 13.88 42.26
N THR A 367 -9.47 12.99 41.26
CA THR A 367 -10.32 11.82 41.04
C THR A 367 -9.76 10.52 41.66
N MET A 368 -8.60 10.59 42.32
CA MET A 368 -7.91 9.41 42.84
C MET A 368 -7.75 9.49 44.34
N THR A 369 -7.97 8.35 45.01
CA THR A 369 -7.78 8.22 46.47
C THR A 369 -6.71 7.18 46.74
N THR A 370 -5.76 7.54 47.61
CA THR A 370 -4.77 6.61 48.16
C THR A 370 -5.04 6.48 49.67
N GLU A 371 -5.14 5.27 50.17
CA GLU A 371 -5.32 4.99 51.60
C GLU A 371 -4.03 4.35 52.13
N PHE A 372 -3.41 5.01 53.09
CA PHE A 372 -2.28 4.45 53.83
C PHE A 372 -2.80 3.65 55.04
N LEU A 373 -2.36 2.41 55.14
CA LEU A 373 -2.80 1.51 56.22
C LEU A 373 -1.91 1.63 57.46
N ASP A 374 -0.74 2.24 57.31
CA ASP A 374 0.26 2.46 58.36
C ASP A 374 0.70 3.92 58.33
N ASP A 375 1.20 4.43 59.46
CA ASP A 375 1.91 5.71 59.49
C ASP A 375 3.24 5.59 58.80
N VAL A 376 3.55 6.52 57.88
CA VAL A 376 4.80 6.53 57.11
C VAL A 376 5.70 7.67 57.60
N VAL A 377 6.78 7.31 58.27
CA VAL A 377 7.77 8.25 58.73
C VAL A 377 8.73 8.61 57.62
N ILE A 378 8.88 9.89 57.35
CA ILE A 378 9.78 10.43 56.34
C ILE A 378 10.89 11.23 57.05
N LYS A 379 12.15 10.91 56.68
CA LYS A 379 13.33 11.69 57.08
C LYS A 379 14.22 11.92 55.91
N ASN A 380 14.74 13.13 55.77
CA ASN A 380 15.58 13.53 54.61
C ASN A 380 14.91 13.22 53.26
N GLY A 381 13.60 13.40 53.14
CA GLY A 381 12.84 13.18 51.94
C GLY A 381 12.64 11.71 51.55
N ARG A 382 12.85 10.74 52.47
CA ARG A 382 12.68 9.31 52.21
C ARG A 382 11.94 8.59 53.30
N THR A 383 11.13 7.58 52.95
CA THR A 383 10.41 6.76 53.92
C THR A 383 11.37 5.91 54.75
N GLN A 384 11.19 5.87 56.06
CA GLN A 384 12.03 5.15 57.01
C GLN A 384 11.50 3.75 57.34
N ASN A 385 10.22 3.53 57.14
CA ASN A 385 9.56 2.25 57.35
C ASN A 385 8.87 1.77 56.07
N SER A 386 8.73 0.47 55.96
CA SER A 386 7.86 -0.13 54.96
C SER A 386 6.40 -0.04 55.41
N PHE A 387 5.48 0.01 54.47
CA PHE A 387 4.06 0.25 54.76
C PHE A 387 3.19 -0.37 53.68
N LYS A 388 1.88 -0.46 53.97
CA LYS A 388 0.88 -0.88 53.02
C LYS A 388 -0.01 0.28 52.60
N ALA A 389 -0.40 0.31 51.35
CA ALA A 389 -1.31 1.31 50.82
C ALA A 389 -2.31 0.68 49.83
N ILE A 390 -3.53 1.23 49.85
CA ILE A 390 -4.61 0.85 48.92
C ILE A 390 -4.79 1.99 47.92
N ALA A 391 -4.73 1.66 46.67
CA ALA A 391 -5.06 2.56 45.57
C ALA A 391 -5.58 1.75 44.35
N LYS A 392 -6.03 2.45 43.31
CA LYS A 392 -6.43 1.84 42.07
C LYS A 392 -5.19 1.55 41.18
N TYR A 393 -4.32 0.65 41.65
CA TYR A 393 -3.08 0.34 40.99
C TYR A 393 -3.32 -0.33 39.61
N ARG A 394 -2.56 0.09 38.58
CA ARG A 394 -2.51 -0.52 37.29
C ARG A 394 -1.30 -1.44 37.08
N ILE A 395 -0.51 -1.63 38.12
CA ILE A 395 0.72 -2.41 38.16
C ILE A 395 0.66 -3.50 39.22
N SER A 396 1.40 -4.56 39.03
CA SER A 396 1.52 -5.68 39.94
C SER A 396 2.40 -5.35 41.15
N GLN A 397 2.39 -6.21 42.18
CA GLN A 397 3.31 -6.08 43.32
C GLN A 397 4.76 -6.22 42.85
N SER A 398 5.07 -7.16 41.99
CA SER A 398 6.43 -7.39 41.47
C SER A 398 6.99 -6.16 40.73
N GLU A 399 6.13 -5.41 40.03
CA GLU A 399 6.55 -4.16 39.38
C GLU A 399 6.81 -3.05 40.41
N ILE A 400 6.03 -2.98 41.47
CA ILE A 400 6.28 -2.04 42.60
C ILE A 400 7.64 -2.35 43.24
N ASP A 401 7.90 -3.64 43.52
CA ASP A 401 9.16 -4.07 44.12
C ASP A 401 10.35 -3.75 43.22
N LYS A 402 10.19 -3.94 41.89
CA LYS A 402 11.19 -3.51 40.89
C LYS A 402 11.43 -2.00 40.96
N PHE A 403 10.39 -1.19 40.95
CA PHE A 403 10.49 0.27 40.98
C PHE A 403 11.04 0.83 42.28
N CYS A 404 10.81 0.15 43.42
CA CYS A 404 11.47 0.48 44.68
C CYS A 404 12.98 0.21 44.60
N LYS A 405 13.41 -0.94 44.08
CA LYS A 405 14.83 -1.30 43.91
C LYS A 405 15.57 -0.38 42.94
N GLU A 406 14.93 0.04 41.86
CA GLU A 406 15.50 0.97 40.88
C GLU A 406 15.45 2.45 41.35
N ASP A 407 14.94 2.75 42.56
CA ASP A 407 14.77 4.10 43.14
C ASP A 407 13.97 5.06 42.23
N VAL A 408 13.01 4.51 41.45
CA VAL A 408 12.18 5.30 40.51
C VAL A 408 10.79 5.60 41.09
N LEU A 409 10.32 4.83 42.07
CA LEU A 409 9.03 5.07 42.75
C LEU A 409 9.14 6.22 43.73
N TYR A 410 8.10 7.07 43.81
CA TYR A 410 8.03 8.14 44.79
C TYR A 410 6.59 8.47 45.21
N ILE A 411 6.45 9.09 46.37
CA ILE A 411 5.19 9.68 46.90
C ILE A 411 5.22 11.17 46.57
N THR A 412 4.15 11.68 45.95
CA THR A 412 4.00 13.13 45.73
C THR A 412 3.67 13.87 47.00
N ALA A 413 3.87 15.20 47.04
CA ALA A 413 3.45 16.04 48.16
C ALA A 413 1.94 15.93 48.52
N LYS A 414 1.09 15.44 47.61
CA LYS A 414 -0.34 15.15 47.82
C LYS A 414 -0.63 13.69 48.17
N CYS A 415 0.36 12.97 48.66
CA CYS A 415 0.25 11.57 49.10
C CYS A 415 -0.34 10.61 48.05
N SER A 416 0.01 10.81 46.77
CA SER A 416 -0.27 9.87 45.68
C SER A 416 1.04 9.30 45.12
N PHE A 417 0.98 8.12 44.48
CA PHE A 417 2.15 7.49 43.95
C PHE A 417 2.40 7.87 42.50
N ARG A 418 3.69 8.10 42.16
CA ARG A 418 4.20 8.24 40.82
C ARG A 418 5.57 7.56 40.71
N ARG A 419 6.05 7.37 39.48
CA ARG A 419 7.42 6.91 39.27
C ARG A 419 8.10 7.72 38.16
N TYR A 420 9.40 7.79 38.22
CA TYR A 420 10.25 8.19 37.10
C TYR A 420 10.25 7.10 36.05
N LYS A 421 10.73 7.41 34.84
CA LYS A 421 11.07 6.39 33.84
C LYS A 421 12.17 5.48 34.38
N THR A 422 12.10 4.20 34.05
CA THR A 422 13.20 3.28 34.23
C THR A 422 14.29 3.56 33.17
N HIS A 423 15.50 3.09 33.39
CA HIS A 423 16.59 3.26 32.42
C HIS A 423 16.22 2.72 31.01
N ASP A 424 15.52 1.60 30.96
CA ASP A 424 15.02 1.01 29.72
C ASP A 424 13.96 1.89 29.01
N GLU A 425 13.30 2.76 29.76
CA GLU A 425 12.27 3.66 29.24
C GLU A 425 12.77 5.06 28.87
N GLU A 426 13.97 5.44 29.35
CA GLU A 426 14.53 6.78 29.09
C GLU A 426 14.76 7.03 27.60
N ASN A 427 15.13 5.99 26.85
CA ASN A 427 15.37 6.03 25.43
C ASN A 427 14.18 5.55 24.56
N SER A 428 13.04 5.18 25.21
CA SER A 428 11.87 4.73 24.43
C SER A 428 11.10 5.92 23.86
N GLY A 429 10.89 5.93 22.56
CA GLY A 429 10.01 6.89 21.88
C GLY A 429 8.55 6.75 22.31
N LYS A 430 7.75 7.76 22.01
CA LYS A 430 6.30 7.70 22.16
C LYS A 430 5.69 6.97 20.96
N THR A 431 4.88 5.94 21.20
CA THR A 431 4.12 5.29 20.13
C THR A 431 3.23 6.33 19.43
N ILE A 432 3.28 6.36 18.11
CA ILE A 432 2.42 7.25 17.32
C ILE A 432 0.94 6.90 17.55
N THR A 433 0.07 7.88 17.34
CA THR A 433 -1.38 7.68 17.35
C THR A 433 -1.88 7.62 15.90
N ASP A 434 -3.07 7.08 15.72
CA ASP A 434 -3.75 7.04 14.43
C ASP A 434 -4.20 8.43 13.91
N LEU A 435 -4.20 9.44 14.79
CA LEU A 435 -4.55 10.83 14.46
C LEU A 435 -3.28 11.70 14.40
N LEU A 436 -2.94 12.13 13.18
CA LEU A 436 -1.73 12.91 12.86
C LEU A 436 -2.09 14.40 12.70
N LEU A 437 -2.02 15.17 13.78
CA LEU A 437 -2.43 16.58 13.78
C LEU A 437 -1.28 17.54 13.42
N ASP A 438 -0.07 17.22 13.88
CA ASP A 438 1.09 18.11 13.85
C ASP A 438 2.20 17.58 12.90
N TRP A 439 1.81 16.89 11.82
CA TRP A 439 2.72 16.30 10.84
C TRP A 439 2.86 17.11 9.54
N GLY A 440 2.67 18.43 9.61
CA GLY A 440 2.62 19.32 8.45
C GLY A 440 1.29 19.26 7.71
N GLN A 441 1.09 20.15 6.74
CA GLN A 441 -0.14 20.28 5.96
C GLN A 441 0.19 20.53 4.48
N ASN A 442 -0.80 20.37 3.58
CA ASN A 442 -0.60 20.63 2.15
C ASN A 442 -0.09 22.06 1.86
N GLN A 443 -0.56 23.03 2.63
CA GLN A 443 -0.09 24.41 2.48
C GLN A 443 1.40 24.54 2.79
N ASP A 444 1.88 23.86 3.83
CA ASP A 444 3.31 23.86 4.19
C ASP A 444 4.14 23.29 3.03
N ALA A 445 3.70 22.19 2.42
CA ALA A 445 4.37 21.58 1.27
C ALA A 445 4.43 22.50 0.03
N THR A 446 3.34 23.21 -0.25
CA THR A 446 3.32 24.20 -1.34
C THR A 446 4.27 25.35 -1.08
N GLU A 447 4.34 25.84 0.16
CA GLU A 447 5.27 26.89 0.56
C GLU A 447 6.73 26.40 0.53
N GLU A 448 6.99 25.15 0.95
CA GLU A 448 8.31 24.51 0.85
C GLU A 448 8.81 24.52 -0.61
N LEU A 449 8.00 24.07 -1.56
CA LEU A 449 8.37 24.07 -2.98
C LEU A 449 8.53 25.49 -3.56
N ARG A 450 7.61 26.40 -3.22
CA ARG A 450 7.72 27.79 -3.69
C ARG A 450 9.02 28.45 -3.25
N ARG A 451 9.41 28.25 -1.99
CA ARG A 451 10.69 28.78 -1.48
C ARG A 451 11.87 28.10 -2.14
N LEU A 452 11.81 26.77 -2.30
CA LEU A 452 12.90 26.00 -2.91
C LEU A 452 13.18 26.42 -4.36
N PHE A 453 12.12 26.67 -5.13
CA PHE A 453 12.21 27.02 -6.56
C PHE A 453 12.05 28.53 -6.83
N GLU A 454 12.00 29.36 -5.79
CA GLU A 454 11.84 30.81 -5.90
C GLU A 454 10.61 31.22 -6.74
N ILE A 455 9.52 30.45 -6.63
CA ILE A 455 8.28 30.69 -7.38
C ILE A 455 7.50 31.82 -6.70
N ASN A 456 7.16 32.84 -7.44
CA ASN A 456 6.31 33.94 -6.96
C ASN A 456 4.89 33.47 -6.62
N ASP A 457 4.16 34.22 -5.79
CA ASP A 457 2.82 33.87 -5.30
C ASP A 457 1.80 33.54 -6.41
N ASP A 458 1.94 34.15 -7.59
CA ASP A 458 1.10 33.88 -8.77
C ASP A 458 1.61 32.70 -9.63
N GLY A 459 2.78 32.14 -9.33
CA GLY A 459 3.37 31.04 -10.07
C GLY A 459 2.73 29.71 -9.68
N LYS A 460 2.54 28.82 -10.67
CA LYS A 460 2.00 27.47 -10.45
C LYS A 460 3.09 26.57 -9.88
N ALA A 461 2.96 26.19 -8.62
CA ALA A 461 3.74 25.10 -8.05
C ALA A 461 3.14 23.73 -8.41
N PHE A 462 3.86 22.65 -8.10
CA PHE A 462 3.34 21.29 -8.25
C PHE A 462 2.05 21.10 -7.42
N ASP A 463 1.05 20.43 -7.98
CA ASP A 463 -0.25 20.29 -7.34
C ASP A 463 -0.17 19.22 -6.21
N ASN A 464 -0.67 19.57 -5.03
CA ASN A 464 -0.81 18.69 -3.86
C ASN A 464 0.47 17.94 -3.43
N PRO A 465 1.63 18.61 -3.29
CA PRO A 465 2.83 17.95 -2.77
C PRO A 465 2.61 17.53 -1.33
N LYS A 466 3.32 16.48 -0.87
CA LYS A 466 3.33 16.11 0.55
C LYS A 466 4.38 16.93 1.31
N PRO A 467 4.09 17.39 2.54
CA PRO A 467 5.05 18.14 3.34
C PRO A 467 6.19 17.24 3.82
N GLU A 468 7.40 17.78 3.85
CA GLU A 468 8.57 17.05 4.31
C GLU A 468 8.41 16.53 5.74
N GLN A 469 7.70 17.25 6.61
CA GLN A 469 7.46 16.83 7.99
C GLN A 469 6.65 15.53 8.07
N LEU A 470 5.63 15.34 7.23
CA LEU A 470 4.86 14.09 7.17
C LEU A 470 5.76 12.91 6.81
N ILE A 471 6.50 13.07 5.73
CA ILE A 471 7.37 12.01 5.21
C ILE A 471 8.53 11.72 6.17
N ALA A 472 9.09 12.76 6.80
CA ALA A 472 10.15 12.59 7.81
C ALA A 472 9.69 11.75 9.01
N ASN A 473 8.49 12.01 9.49
CA ASN A 473 7.93 11.24 10.59
C ASN A 473 7.66 9.78 10.19
N ILE A 474 7.13 9.54 8.97
CA ILE A 474 6.92 8.17 8.43
C ILE A 474 8.26 7.43 8.30
N ILE A 475 9.27 8.07 7.69
CA ILE A 475 10.60 7.47 7.53
C ILE A 475 11.22 7.17 8.90
N THR A 476 11.15 8.12 9.83
CA THR A 476 11.75 7.97 11.17
C THR A 476 11.11 6.83 11.98
N VAL A 477 9.80 6.63 11.89
CA VAL A 477 9.14 5.54 12.64
C VAL A 477 9.32 4.16 12.02
N ALA A 478 9.65 4.10 10.72
CA ALA A 478 9.70 2.85 9.96
C ALA A 478 11.12 2.36 9.67
N THR A 479 12.13 3.23 9.76
CA THR A 479 13.50 2.95 9.28
C THR A 479 14.58 3.45 10.23
N GLU A 480 15.77 2.85 10.10
CA GLU A 480 17.02 3.33 10.67
C GLU A 480 17.93 3.93 9.57
N PRO A 481 19.02 4.64 9.92
CA PRO A 481 20.03 5.06 8.94
C PRO A 481 20.47 3.91 8.04
N ASP A 482 20.74 4.22 6.76
CA ASP A 482 21.14 3.29 5.69
C ASP A 482 20.05 2.30 5.22
N ASP A 483 18.87 2.25 5.85
CA ASP A 483 17.73 1.51 5.33
C ASP A 483 17.26 2.06 3.99
N ILE A 484 16.72 1.18 3.13
CA ILE A 484 16.23 1.56 1.79
C ILE A 484 14.76 1.98 1.88
N VAL A 485 14.49 3.19 1.40
CA VAL A 485 13.15 3.75 1.19
C VAL A 485 12.83 3.73 -0.31
N LEU A 486 11.71 3.15 -0.69
CA LEU A 486 11.23 3.10 -2.07
C LEU A 486 9.96 3.94 -2.22
N ASP A 487 9.94 4.79 -3.24
CA ASP A 487 8.75 5.49 -3.70
C ASP A 487 8.61 5.33 -5.23
N PHE A 488 7.60 4.61 -5.68
CA PHE A 488 7.36 4.36 -7.11
C PHE A 488 6.20 5.21 -7.69
N HIS A 489 5.77 6.21 -6.94
CA HIS A 489 4.94 7.34 -7.34
C HIS A 489 5.57 8.63 -6.83
N LEU A 490 6.81 8.89 -7.27
CA LEU A 490 7.72 9.86 -6.65
C LEU A 490 7.21 11.31 -6.67
N GLY A 491 6.44 11.68 -7.71
CA GLY A 491 5.84 12.99 -7.85
C GLY A 491 6.85 14.13 -7.74
N SER A 492 6.68 14.99 -6.74
CA SER A 492 7.57 16.14 -6.50
C SER A 492 8.92 15.77 -5.85
N GLY A 493 9.20 14.50 -5.61
CA GLY A 493 10.47 14.03 -5.01
C GLY A 493 10.59 14.25 -3.50
N THR A 494 9.49 14.48 -2.79
CA THR A 494 9.54 14.75 -1.33
C THR A 494 10.13 13.56 -0.57
N THR A 495 9.73 12.34 -0.89
CA THR A 495 10.23 11.13 -0.23
C THR A 495 11.75 10.98 -0.38
N ALA A 496 12.27 11.18 -1.60
CA ALA A 496 13.70 11.11 -1.86
C ALA A 496 14.49 12.22 -1.14
N ALA A 497 13.97 13.46 -1.16
CA ALA A 497 14.58 14.61 -0.48
C ALA A 497 14.68 14.38 1.03
N VAL A 498 13.61 13.89 1.65
CA VAL A 498 13.56 13.61 3.09
C VAL A 498 14.44 12.41 3.45
N ALA A 499 14.40 11.33 2.68
CA ALA A 499 15.27 10.16 2.90
C ALA A 499 16.74 10.56 2.86
N HIS A 500 17.13 11.41 1.90
CA HIS A 500 18.48 11.96 1.77
C HIS A 500 18.89 12.77 3.02
N LYS A 501 18.05 13.72 3.46
CA LYS A 501 18.30 14.53 4.67
C LYS A 501 18.40 13.71 5.95
N LEU A 502 17.73 12.56 6.00
CA LEU A 502 17.73 11.65 7.14
C LEU A 502 18.79 10.54 7.04
N ASN A 503 19.69 10.59 6.06
CA ASN A 503 20.72 9.57 5.81
C ASN A 503 20.10 8.16 5.61
N ARG A 504 19.00 8.09 4.89
CA ARG A 504 18.43 6.84 4.38
C ARG A 504 18.77 6.70 2.92
N ARG A 505 18.98 5.47 2.49
CA ARG A 505 19.08 5.16 1.07
C ARG A 505 17.69 5.26 0.44
N TYR A 506 17.63 5.63 -0.83
CA TYR A 506 16.33 5.73 -1.48
C TYR A 506 16.38 5.30 -2.94
N ILE A 507 15.23 4.82 -3.40
CA ILE A 507 14.95 4.53 -4.80
C ILE A 507 13.63 5.25 -5.12
N GLY A 508 13.69 6.18 -6.08
CA GLY A 508 12.52 6.92 -6.55
C GLY A 508 12.23 6.58 -8.00
N ILE A 509 10.97 6.31 -8.34
CA ILE A 509 10.54 6.04 -9.71
C ILE A 509 9.49 7.06 -10.12
N GLU A 510 9.69 7.69 -11.29
CA GLU A 510 8.74 8.63 -11.89
C GLU A 510 8.70 8.45 -13.40
N GLN A 511 7.52 8.46 -13.95
CA GLN A 511 7.33 8.29 -15.40
C GLN A 511 7.33 9.62 -16.14
N MET A 512 6.83 10.69 -15.50
CA MET A 512 6.55 11.96 -16.14
C MET A 512 7.81 12.80 -16.37
N ASP A 513 7.81 13.60 -17.44
CA ASP A 513 8.96 14.40 -17.86
C ASP A 513 9.39 15.47 -16.85
N TYR A 514 8.49 15.91 -15.97
CA TYR A 514 8.85 16.87 -14.93
C TYR A 514 9.88 16.33 -13.91
N ILE A 515 10.20 15.03 -13.94
CA ILE A 515 11.26 14.44 -13.10
C ILE A 515 12.57 15.23 -13.27
N GLN A 516 12.91 15.64 -14.49
CA GLN A 516 14.14 16.36 -14.77
C GLN A 516 14.12 17.79 -14.20
N SER A 517 13.05 18.53 -14.41
CA SER A 517 12.94 19.94 -14.00
C SER A 517 12.52 20.13 -12.55
N LEU A 518 11.96 19.12 -11.91
CA LEU A 518 11.46 19.21 -10.54
C LEU A 518 12.27 18.34 -9.58
N VAL A 519 12.29 17.02 -9.82
CA VAL A 519 12.89 16.07 -8.86
C VAL A 519 14.41 16.20 -8.80
N LEU A 520 15.08 16.19 -9.97
CA LEU A 520 16.54 16.28 -10.01
C LEU A 520 17.02 17.63 -9.47
N GLU A 521 16.35 18.74 -9.82
CA GLU A 521 16.68 20.06 -9.32
C GLU A 521 16.46 20.16 -7.80
N ARG A 522 15.35 19.62 -7.29
CA ARG A 522 15.10 19.54 -5.84
C ARG A 522 16.25 18.81 -5.12
N LEU A 523 16.62 17.62 -5.60
CA LEU A 523 17.67 16.82 -4.97
C LEU A 523 19.05 17.48 -5.06
N GLN A 524 19.36 18.17 -6.16
CA GLN A 524 20.59 18.97 -6.26
C GLN A 524 20.63 20.10 -5.24
N LYS A 525 19.50 20.78 -4.99
CA LYS A 525 19.41 21.81 -3.94
C LYS A 525 19.55 21.20 -2.54
N VAL A 526 18.97 20.01 -2.30
CA VAL A 526 19.17 19.26 -1.05
C VAL A 526 20.63 18.92 -0.84
N ILE A 527 21.33 18.39 -1.84
CA ILE A 527 22.76 18.07 -1.77
C ILE A 527 23.58 19.32 -1.49
N LYS A 528 23.21 20.47 -2.03
CA LYS A 528 23.87 21.76 -1.77
C LYS A 528 23.55 22.36 -0.40
N GLY A 529 22.70 21.70 0.41
CA GLY A 529 22.42 22.11 1.79
C GLY A 529 21.34 23.17 1.90
N GLU A 530 20.27 23.09 1.07
CA GLU A 530 19.11 23.97 1.23
C GLU A 530 18.52 23.87 2.63
N GLN A 531 17.91 24.96 3.14
CA GLN A 531 17.49 25.12 4.53
C GLN A 531 15.95 25.14 4.71
N GLY A 532 15.19 24.69 3.72
CA GLY A 532 13.72 24.54 3.79
C GLY A 532 13.26 23.24 4.45
N GLY A 533 11.96 23.05 4.54
CA GLY A 533 11.35 21.83 5.08
C GLY A 533 11.92 21.42 6.43
N ILE A 534 12.41 20.19 6.52
CA ILE A 534 12.99 19.62 7.75
C ILE A 534 14.47 19.96 7.95
N SER A 535 15.15 20.62 7.00
CA SER A 535 16.60 20.82 7.02
C SER A 535 17.13 21.38 8.34
N GLN A 536 16.45 22.39 8.89
CA GLN A 536 16.83 22.98 10.18
C GLN A 536 16.61 22.01 11.37
N VAL A 537 15.54 21.26 11.33
CA VAL A 537 15.18 20.31 12.42
C VAL A 537 16.20 19.19 12.52
N VAL A 538 16.71 18.70 11.38
CA VAL A 538 17.70 17.62 11.31
C VAL A 538 19.11 18.12 11.21
N ASN A 539 19.33 19.45 11.27
CA ASN A 539 20.64 20.10 11.12
C ASN A 539 21.34 19.73 9.81
N TRP A 540 20.61 19.69 8.71
CA TRP A 540 21.12 19.33 7.39
C TRP A 540 22.13 20.36 6.89
N GLN A 541 23.29 19.89 6.44
CA GLN A 541 24.38 20.74 5.92
C GLN A 541 24.72 20.46 4.46
N GLY A 542 23.96 19.59 3.82
CA GLY A 542 24.25 19.15 2.46
C GLY A 542 25.18 17.93 2.40
N GLY A 543 25.52 17.52 1.19
CA GLY A 543 26.36 16.36 0.90
C GLY A 543 25.58 15.16 0.37
N GLY A 544 26.28 14.05 0.15
CA GLY A 544 25.74 12.87 -0.47
C GLY A 544 25.68 12.94 -2.01
N SER A 545 25.11 11.94 -2.61
CA SER A 545 24.95 11.85 -4.06
C SER A 545 23.76 10.94 -4.43
N PHE A 546 23.32 11.02 -5.69
CA PHE A 546 22.40 10.05 -6.26
C PHE A 546 22.73 9.79 -7.72
N VAL A 547 22.28 8.66 -8.24
CA VAL A 547 22.36 8.28 -9.64
C VAL A 547 20.97 8.38 -10.26
N TYR A 548 20.90 9.07 -11.38
CA TYR A 548 19.73 9.09 -12.26
C TYR A 548 19.96 8.11 -13.41
N CYS A 549 18.92 7.40 -13.80
CA CYS A 549 18.88 6.61 -15.02
C CYS A 549 17.44 6.51 -15.57
N GLU A 550 17.32 6.06 -16.81
CA GLU A 550 16.04 5.86 -17.48
C GLU A 550 15.90 4.40 -17.92
N LEU A 551 14.69 3.87 -17.95
CA LEU A 551 14.41 2.62 -18.67
C LEU A 551 14.67 2.85 -20.16
N ALA A 552 15.51 1.99 -20.78
CA ALA A 552 15.87 2.13 -22.19
C ALA A 552 14.65 1.88 -23.06
N LYS A 553 14.20 2.93 -23.79
CA LYS A 553 12.99 2.89 -24.62
C LYS A 553 13.27 2.19 -25.96
N ALA A 554 12.33 1.35 -26.41
CA ALA A 554 12.27 0.83 -27.76
C ALA A 554 11.04 1.40 -28.48
N ASN A 555 9.93 0.69 -28.54
CA ASN A 555 8.69 1.21 -29.12
C ASN A 555 8.09 2.41 -28.38
N GLU A 556 8.41 2.61 -27.10
CA GLU A 556 7.97 3.75 -26.32
C GLU A 556 8.36 5.08 -26.96
N ASN A 557 9.52 5.14 -27.62
CA ASN A 557 9.91 6.33 -28.40
C ASN A 557 8.90 6.67 -29.50
N PHE A 558 8.27 5.67 -30.12
CA PHE A 558 7.24 5.89 -31.11
C PHE A 558 5.92 6.31 -30.48
N VAL A 559 5.56 5.73 -29.34
CA VAL A 559 4.36 6.13 -28.59
C VAL A 559 4.41 7.61 -28.25
N GLU A 560 5.52 8.09 -27.67
CA GLU A 560 5.72 9.51 -27.35
C GLU A 560 5.64 10.40 -28.58
N GLN A 561 6.25 10.01 -29.71
CA GLN A 561 6.18 10.79 -30.95
C GLN A 561 4.75 10.84 -31.51
N ILE A 562 4.01 9.74 -31.45
CA ILE A 562 2.61 9.66 -31.90
C ILE A 562 1.73 10.59 -31.03
N GLU A 563 1.91 10.58 -29.72
CA GLU A 563 1.12 11.36 -28.80
C GLU A 563 1.28 12.88 -29.03
N VAL A 564 2.48 13.36 -29.31
CA VAL A 564 2.74 14.77 -29.55
C VAL A 564 2.46 15.21 -30.99
N ALA A 565 2.20 14.29 -31.92
CA ALA A 565 1.92 14.61 -33.31
C ALA A 565 0.68 15.50 -33.45
N GLN A 566 0.79 16.56 -34.26
CA GLN A 566 -0.26 17.57 -34.39
C GLN A 566 -1.18 17.30 -35.60
N ASP A 567 -0.72 16.55 -36.58
CA ASP A 567 -1.47 16.27 -37.78
C ASP A 567 -1.16 14.90 -38.39
N THR A 568 -1.97 14.49 -39.37
CA THR A 568 -1.81 13.24 -40.13
C THR A 568 -0.48 13.16 -40.87
N LYS A 569 0.13 14.29 -41.25
CA LYS A 569 1.43 14.27 -41.98
C LYS A 569 2.56 13.84 -41.06
N ASP A 570 2.52 14.25 -39.81
CA ASP A 570 3.48 13.84 -38.81
C ASP A 570 3.32 12.34 -38.51
N LEU A 571 2.09 11.88 -38.33
CA LEU A 571 1.79 10.47 -38.14
C LEU A 571 2.27 9.60 -39.31
N LYS A 572 2.15 10.09 -40.54
CA LYS A 572 2.67 9.41 -41.72
C LYS A 572 4.18 9.24 -41.71
N LYS A 573 4.92 10.28 -41.28
CA LYS A 573 6.38 10.19 -41.13
C LYS A 573 6.76 9.18 -40.06
N ILE A 574 6.05 9.20 -38.94
CA ILE A 574 6.26 8.25 -37.84
C ILE A 574 5.99 6.82 -38.33
N TRP A 575 4.90 6.57 -39.07
CA TRP A 575 4.60 5.26 -39.64
C TRP A 575 5.73 4.73 -40.51
N VAL A 576 6.30 5.56 -41.38
CA VAL A 576 7.46 5.18 -42.21
C VAL A 576 8.68 4.82 -41.37
N GLN A 577 8.88 5.46 -40.23
CA GLN A 577 9.96 5.13 -39.32
C GLN A 577 9.67 3.83 -38.55
N MET A 578 8.44 3.66 -38.06
CA MET A 578 7.99 2.44 -37.39
C MET A 578 8.22 1.19 -38.24
N GLN A 579 7.97 1.28 -39.55
CA GLN A 579 8.24 0.17 -40.49
C GLN A 579 9.74 -0.19 -40.64
N LYS A 580 10.64 0.76 -40.35
CA LYS A 580 12.09 0.57 -40.51
C LYS A 580 12.79 0.12 -39.26
N THR A 581 12.40 0.70 -38.11
CA THR A 581 13.12 0.55 -36.86
C THR A 581 12.21 0.22 -35.67
N GLY A 582 10.88 0.21 -35.88
CA GLY A 582 9.93 -0.17 -34.86
C GLY A 582 9.68 -1.68 -34.82
N PHE A 583 9.35 -2.18 -33.66
CA PHE A 583 8.90 -3.56 -33.49
C PHE A 583 7.37 -3.58 -33.64
N LEU A 584 6.92 -4.03 -34.83
CA LEU A 584 5.50 -4.13 -35.11
C LEU A 584 4.94 -5.44 -34.55
N SER A 585 3.67 -5.41 -34.12
CA SER A 585 2.95 -6.63 -33.75
C SER A 585 2.95 -7.62 -34.92
N TYR A 586 3.15 -8.89 -34.63
CA TYR A 586 3.15 -9.98 -35.66
C TYR A 586 1.85 -10.05 -36.46
N LYS A 587 0.75 -9.48 -35.96
CA LYS A 587 -0.54 -9.38 -36.63
C LYS A 587 -0.55 -8.34 -37.75
N ILE A 588 0.39 -7.42 -37.75
CA ILE A 588 0.43 -6.26 -38.62
C ILE A 588 1.20 -6.60 -39.90
N LYS A 589 0.55 -6.36 -41.03
CA LYS A 589 1.16 -6.43 -42.36
C LYS A 589 1.30 -5.00 -42.91
N PRO A 590 2.49 -4.39 -42.85
CA PRO A 590 2.68 -2.99 -43.27
C PRO A 590 2.16 -2.70 -44.68
N LYS A 591 2.32 -3.64 -45.62
CA LYS A 591 1.84 -3.50 -47.01
C LYS A 591 0.32 -3.32 -47.11
N ASP A 592 -0.45 -3.98 -46.23
CA ASP A 592 -1.90 -3.89 -46.22
C ASP A 592 -2.35 -2.52 -45.71
N ILE A 593 -1.64 -1.98 -44.71
CA ILE A 593 -1.89 -0.63 -44.20
C ILE A 593 -1.52 0.43 -45.22
N ASP A 594 -0.36 0.30 -45.89
CA ASP A 594 0.07 1.23 -46.94
C ASP A 594 -0.93 1.27 -48.11
N ALA A 595 -1.52 0.10 -48.47
CA ALA A 595 -2.53 0.02 -49.52
C ALA A 595 -3.85 0.77 -49.15
N HIS A 596 -4.19 0.85 -47.86
CA HIS A 596 -5.41 1.47 -47.37
C HIS A 596 -5.15 2.79 -46.61
N PHE A 597 -3.98 3.40 -46.83
CA PHE A 597 -3.58 4.59 -46.06
C PHE A 597 -4.52 5.78 -46.27
N SER A 598 -5.27 5.84 -47.38
CA SER A 598 -6.29 6.85 -47.62
C SER A 598 -7.48 6.74 -46.68
N GLU A 599 -7.80 5.55 -46.18
CA GLU A 599 -8.84 5.35 -45.16
C GLU A 599 -8.37 5.82 -43.80
N PHE A 600 -7.10 5.55 -43.44
CA PHE A 600 -6.46 6.04 -42.26
C PHE A 600 -6.46 7.59 -42.20
N GLU A 601 -6.14 8.27 -43.31
CA GLU A 601 -6.14 9.74 -43.43
C GLU A 601 -7.55 10.36 -43.18
N GLN A 602 -8.63 9.60 -43.39
CA GLN A 602 -10.00 10.06 -43.17
C GLN A 602 -10.48 9.89 -41.72
N MET A 603 -9.76 9.15 -40.90
CA MET A 603 -10.10 8.98 -39.47
C MET A 603 -9.86 10.31 -38.70
N PRO A 604 -10.58 10.52 -37.59
CA PRO A 604 -10.20 11.57 -36.62
C PRO A 604 -8.76 11.36 -36.15
N LEU A 605 -8.02 12.46 -35.87
CA LEU A 605 -6.62 12.40 -35.50
C LEU A 605 -6.35 11.49 -34.31
N GLU A 606 -7.20 11.50 -33.30
CA GLU A 606 -7.07 10.64 -32.12
C GLU A 606 -7.19 9.14 -32.48
N ASN A 607 -8.08 8.80 -33.42
CA ASN A 607 -8.21 7.42 -33.89
C ASN A 607 -6.97 6.99 -34.72
N GLN A 608 -6.39 7.93 -35.47
CA GLN A 608 -5.14 7.67 -36.20
C GLN A 608 -3.98 7.39 -35.25
N LYS A 609 -3.83 8.20 -34.19
CA LYS A 609 -2.82 8.00 -33.14
C LYS A 609 -2.99 6.62 -32.51
N ARG A 610 -4.19 6.34 -32.05
CA ARG A 610 -4.52 5.05 -31.44
C ARG A 610 -4.20 3.87 -32.37
N PHE A 611 -4.60 3.95 -33.62
CA PHE A 611 -4.31 2.90 -34.60
C PHE A 611 -2.80 2.62 -34.74
N LEU A 612 -1.97 3.65 -34.80
CA LEU A 612 -0.52 3.48 -34.89
C LEU A 612 0.07 2.86 -33.62
N ILE A 613 -0.41 3.25 -32.44
CA ILE A 613 0.00 2.64 -31.17
C ILE A 613 -0.38 1.16 -31.13
N GLU A 614 -1.57 0.81 -31.63
CA GLU A 614 -2.00 -0.58 -31.74
C GLU A 614 -1.17 -1.42 -32.72
N CYS A 615 -0.51 -0.79 -33.67
CA CYS A 615 0.41 -1.49 -34.60
C CYS A 615 1.73 -1.89 -33.93
N LEU A 616 2.11 -1.29 -32.82
CA LEU A 616 3.36 -1.60 -32.12
C LEU A 616 3.23 -2.88 -31.27
N ASP A 617 4.32 -3.64 -31.20
CA ASP A 617 4.43 -4.73 -30.22
C ASP A 617 4.61 -4.13 -28.82
N LYS A 618 3.60 -4.29 -27.98
CA LYS A 618 3.55 -3.75 -26.61
C LYS A 618 4.50 -4.46 -25.64
N ASN A 619 4.98 -5.67 -25.99
CA ASN A 619 6.01 -6.35 -25.20
C ASN A 619 7.38 -5.70 -25.35
N LEU A 620 7.58 -4.95 -26.43
CA LEU A 620 8.83 -4.29 -26.78
C LEU A 620 8.77 -2.77 -26.65
N LEU A 621 7.99 -2.25 -25.69
CA LEU A 621 8.01 -0.82 -25.36
C LEU A 621 9.38 -0.39 -24.84
N TYR A 622 9.99 -1.23 -23.99
CA TYR A 622 11.32 -1.01 -23.42
C TYR A 622 12.24 -2.18 -23.74
N ILE A 623 13.52 -1.92 -23.85
CA ILE A 623 14.54 -2.90 -24.22
C ILE A 623 14.71 -3.93 -23.09
N PRO A 624 14.51 -5.24 -23.35
CA PRO A 624 14.80 -6.28 -22.36
C PRO A 624 16.30 -6.34 -22.05
N PHE A 625 16.64 -6.60 -20.80
CA PHE A 625 18.03 -6.79 -20.38
C PHE A 625 18.74 -7.90 -21.19
N ALA A 626 18.04 -9.00 -21.49
CA ALA A 626 18.58 -10.12 -22.27
C ALA A 626 18.96 -9.75 -23.70
N ASP A 627 18.24 -8.78 -24.31
CA ASP A 627 18.38 -8.42 -25.71
C ASP A 627 19.18 -7.12 -25.93
N MET A 628 19.66 -6.46 -24.88
CA MET A 628 20.27 -5.12 -24.94
C MET A 628 21.54 -5.03 -25.80
N GLU A 629 22.19 -6.15 -26.06
CA GLU A 629 23.38 -6.23 -26.94
C GLU A 629 23.03 -6.48 -28.42
N SER A 630 21.74 -6.69 -28.74
CA SER A 630 21.31 -6.89 -30.11
C SER A 630 21.52 -5.62 -30.92
N SER A 631 21.94 -5.81 -32.17
CA SER A 631 22.06 -4.74 -33.17
C SER A 631 20.73 -4.08 -33.51
N ASP A 632 19.62 -4.68 -33.13
CA ASP A 632 18.27 -4.14 -33.35
C ASP A 632 18.00 -2.93 -32.43
N TYR A 633 18.76 -2.80 -31.33
CA TYR A 633 18.68 -1.71 -30.39
C TYR A 633 19.96 -0.84 -30.46
N SER A 634 19.77 0.47 -30.46
CA SER A 634 20.89 1.44 -30.53
C SER A 634 21.39 1.84 -29.15
N MET A 635 21.74 0.88 -28.30
CA MET A 635 22.30 1.17 -26.97
C MET A 635 23.79 1.49 -27.04
N SER A 636 24.26 2.43 -26.20
CA SER A 636 25.68 2.71 -26.08
C SER A 636 26.40 1.59 -25.32
N GLU A 637 27.68 1.37 -25.62
CA GLU A 637 28.52 0.40 -24.87
C GLU A 637 28.57 0.72 -23.38
N GLU A 638 28.52 2.00 -23.03
CA GLU A 638 28.52 2.47 -21.66
C GLU A 638 27.22 2.10 -20.93
N ASP A 639 26.06 2.35 -21.53
CA ASP A 639 24.77 1.97 -20.97
C ASP A 639 24.65 0.45 -20.81
N ILE A 640 25.13 -0.32 -21.78
CA ILE A 640 25.20 -1.78 -21.70
C ILE A 640 26.05 -2.22 -20.50
N ARG A 641 27.24 -1.64 -20.36
CA ARG A 641 28.14 -1.93 -19.23
C ARG A 641 27.53 -1.61 -17.89
N LEU A 642 26.99 -0.41 -17.74
CA LEU A 642 26.35 0.04 -16.48
C LEU A 642 25.09 -0.75 -16.17
N THR A 643 24.29 -1.12 -17.16
CA THR A 643 23.14 -2.00 -16.97
C THR A 643 23.57 -3.38 -16.45
N LYS A 644 24.64 -3.97 -17.03
CA LYS A 644 25.21 -5.24 -16.52
C LYS A 644 25.68 -5.10 -15.07
N GLU A 645 26.34 -3.99 -14.75
CA GLU A 645 26.80 -3.70 -13.40
C GLU A 645 25.63 -3.54 -12.43
N PHE A 646 24.55 -2.88 -12.84
CA PHE A 646 23.34 -2.75 -12.03
C PHE A 646 22.78 -4.13 -11.63
N TYR A 647 22.73 -5.10 -12.54
CA TYR A 647 22.19 -6.45 -12.28
C TYR A 647 23.22 -7.43 -11.69
N LYS A 648 24.47 -7.05 -11.59
CA LYS A 648 25.50 -7.88 -10.96
C LYS A 648 25.21 -8.05 -9.48
N LYS A 649 25.09 -9.31 -9.05
CA LYS A 649 24.86 -9.70 -7.64
C LYS A 649 26.14 -9.64 -6.81
#